data_9416b21c148e6373d5471b835cd4fbd2
#
_entry.id   9416b21c148e6373d5471b835cd4fbd2
#
_cell.length_a   1.000
_cell.length_b   1.000
_cell.length_c   1.000
_cell.angle_alpha   90.00
_cell.angle_beta   90.00
_cell.angle_gamma   90.00
#
_symmetry.space_group_name_H-M   'P 1'
#
loop_
_entity.id
_entity.type
_entity.pdbx_description
1 polymer ?
#
loop_
_entity_poly.entity_id
_entity_poly.type
_entity_poly.pdbx_seq_one_letter_code
_entity_poly.pdbx_strand_id
1 'polypeptide(L)'
;MLLNSQTVSSPALPRYRFGNFELNVQSGELRRNGAKLRLQDQPFLVLRKLLESAGTVVAREDIHAALWPADTFVDFDTSLNTAIKRLREVLGDSADNPVFIETVPRRGYRFLAPVQVIQNGSHSPVQYAVNLSPTPFARFRSRLVAASLFVTAVVAGLLIFVRSPVAVPRVLDSTQITFDEIGKGNLHLHDGKIYFNEQASDRVTLLEIPAVGGAPVLLASSYPGLLLGGVSADGSKLLVAPADTKKGPFPLTIMDLPSGSLQSVNGIECNDISWTPDGRIIFARDRDIFLSDADGSHQHKILSAPGPVYHMRFSPDGARLRFSVGDRMTSQSTIWEAQASGTGLHQILTEMTEFPDLCCGEWSPDGRYFLFQTQRNGQSRIWALPERHAFWTRRPAPVPLTTVPPNFYMGALSADGKKLFVTAAEPRAVLERYDSSSRQFVPFLSGISAGDVEASRDGRTLTYVRYPEQTLWRSKADGSEAAQLTGPSLRATLSHWSPDGSRIAFSGSRPGRPWNIFLVSAGGGPADQLTSGAVSDLDPTWSPDGSTIAYGQTRVEGGKQTVSIQLLDLASRRSTTLAGTDGICCPRWSPDGRYLLASHADYEDILLYEFATRKWSVIAKDLGPIGYMEWTNDSKSVLFDTLLVQEPGFYRLRVSDVHLDTIVKIGDVRRYYGPFGPWTGIAPDGSPLLVRDISNEEIYSLDLQLP
;
A
#
# COMPACT_ATOMS: atom_id res chain seq x y z
N MET A 1 52.55 -58.38 44.60
CA MET A 1 51.17 -58.39 44.23
C MET A 1 50.81 -57.01 43.72
N LEU A 2 50.89 -56.82 42.43
CA LEU A 2 50.62 -55.55 41.79
C LEU A 2 49.19 -55.63 41.14
N LEU A 3 48.25 -54.81 41.56
CA LEU A 3 46.89 -54.68 40.98
C LEU A 3 46.95 -53.68 39.81
N ASN A 4 46.67 -54.19 38.63
CA ASN A 4 46.49 -53.42 37.45
C ASN A 4 45.13 -52.62 37.51
N SER A 5 45.21 -51.28 37.54
CA SER A 5 44.08 -50.43 37.36
C SER A 5 43.88 -50.13 35.85
N GLN A 6 42.95 -50.80 35.21
CA GLN A 6 42.47 -50.42 33.87
C GLN A 6 41.59 -49.14 33.95
N THR A 7 42.10 -48.05 33.40
CA THR A 7 41.37 -46.84 33.19
C THR A 7 40.39 -47.06 32.01
N VAL A 8 39.12 -47.12 32.31
CA VAL A 8 38.03 -47.11 31.32
C VAL A 8 37.98 -45.70 30.73
N SER A 9 38.41 -45.52 29.49
CA SER A 9 38.23 -44.27 28.74
C SER A 9 36.75 -44.09 28.40
N SER A 10 36.12 -43.04 28.93
CA SER A 10 34.78 -42.64 28.50
C SER A 10 34.75 -42.37 26.98
N PRO A 11 33.71 -42.79 26.28
CA PRO A 11 33.60 -42.53 24.83
C PRO A 11 33.55 -41.01 24.56
N ALA A 12 34.35 -40.55 23.60
CA ALA A 12 34.42 -39.15 23.21
C ALA A 12 33.06 -38.73 22.64
N LEU A 13 32.48 -37.62 23.17
CA LEU A 13 31.22 -37.07 22.71
C LEU A 13 31.33 -36.60 21.24
N PRO A 14 30.29 -36.78 20.42
CA PRO A 14 30.30 -36.49 18.99
C PRO A 14 30.43 -34.99 18.70
N ARG A 15 31.03 -34.68 17.53
CA ARG A 15 30.93 -33.34 16.89
C ARG A 15 29.97 -33.42 15.74
N TYR A 16 29.14 -32.40 15.61
CA TYR A 16 28.17 -32.30 14.55
C TYR A 16 28.54 -31.16 13.59
N ARG A 17 28.53 -31.41 12.28
CA ARG A 17 28.67 -30.38 11.24
C ARG A 17 27.41 -30.32 10.41
N PHE A 18 26.89 -29.09 10.21
CA PHE A 18 25.70 -28.81 9.42
C PHE A 18 25.81 -27.43 8.77
N GLY A 19 25.56 -27.35 7.48
CA GLY A 19 25.78 -26.11 6.71
C GLY A 19 27.20 -25.59 6.95
N ASN A 20 27.32 -24.34 7.40
CA ASN A 20 28.60 -23.70 7.76
C ASN A 20 28.86 -23.67 9.29
N PHE A 21 28.13 -24.48 10.04
CA PHE A 21 28.25 -24.59 11.51
C PHE A 21 28.92 -25.91 11.93
N GLU A 22 29.62 -25.85 13.07
CA GLU A 22 30.17 -27.00 13.75
C GLU A 22 29.84 -26.90 15.25
N LEU A 23 29.14 -27.92 15.78
CA LEU A 23 28.82 -28.05 17.20
C LEU A 23 29.75 -29.09 17.84
N ASN A 24 30.57 -28.68 18.81
CA ASN A 24 31.36 -29.57 19.62
C ASN A 24 30.64 -29.81 20.95
N VAL A 25 30.11 -31.02 21.13
CA VAL A 25 29.34 -31.38 22.33
C VAL A 25 30.20 -31.43 23.58
N GLN A 26 31.47 -31.80 23.44
CA GLN A 26 32.40 -31.94 24.57
C GLN A 26 32.84 -30.58 25.14
N SER A 27 33.08 -29.58 24.27
CA SER A 27 33.47 -28.23 24.72
C SER A 27 32.28 -27.27 24.87
N GLY A 28 31.09 -27.65 24.50
CA GLY A 28 29.89 -26.77 24.53
C GLY A 28 29.95 -25.61 23.53
N GLU A 29 30.74 -25.74 22.44
CA GLU A 29 30.97 -24.64 21.49
C GLU A 29 30.27 -24.85 20.18
N LEU A 30 29.56 -23.78 19.73
CA LEU A 30 29.08 -23.63 18.38
C LEU A 30 30.03 -22.70 17.61
N ARG A 31 30.45 -23.12 16.41
CA ARG A 31 31.27 -22.29 15.51
C ARG A 31 30.62 -22.13 14.15
N ARG A 32 30.82 -20.97 13.54
CA ARG A 32 30.39 -20.69 12.15
C ARG A 32 31.62 -20.29 11.34
N ASN A 33 31.93 -21.05 10.29
CA ASN A 33 33.18 -20.86 9.51
C ASN A 33 34.42 -20.75 10.37
N GLY A 34 34.53 -21.56 11.45
CA GLY A 34 35.65 -21.55 12.41
C GLY A 34 35.57 -20.51 13.53
N ALA A 35 34.77 -19.45 13.37
CA ALA A 35 34.58 -18.43 14.41
C ALA A 35 33.58 -18.92 15.48
N LYS A 36 33.93 -18.71 16.77
CA LYS A 36 33.12 -19.12 17.92
C LYS A 36 31.89 -18.20 18.04
N LEU A 37 30.69 -18.79 18.15
CA LEU A 37 29.45 -18.10 18.45
C LEU A 37 29.05 -18.32 19.92
N ARG A 38 28.50 -17.28 20.54
CA ARG A 38 27.98 -17.36 21.89
C ARG A 38 26.58 -17.95 21.88
N LEU A 39 26.44 -19.15 22.44
CA LEU A 39 25.13 -19.81 22.61
C LEU A 39 24.91 -20.07 24.11
N GLN A 40 23.72 -19.76 24.61
CA GLN A 40 23.37 -20.03 26.01
C GLN A 40 23.05 -21.52 26.22
N ASP A 41 23.04 -21.98 27.45
CA ASP A 41 22.90 -23.41 27.80
C ASP A 41 21.61 -24.04 27.26
N GLN A 42 20.45 -23.41 27.45
CA GLN A 42 19.17 -23.95 26.97
C GLN A 42 19.07 -24.05 25.44
N PRO A 43 19.35 -23.01 24.65
CA PRO A 43 19.47 -23.11 23.20
C PRO A 43 20.49 -24.14 22.73
N PHE A 44 21.59 -24.32 23.44
CA PHE A 44 22.60 -25.33 23.14
C PHE A 44 22.05 -26.76 23.29
N LEU A 45 21.39 -27.05 24.39
CA LEU A 45 20.78 -28.36 24.66
C LEU A 45 19.64 -28.68 23.65
N VAL A 46 18.83 -27.66 23.27
CA VAL A 46 17.82 -27.81 22.22
C VAL A 46 18.49 -28.16 20.89
N LEU A 47 19.53 -27.42 20.48
CA LEU A 47 20.26 -27.69 19.24
C LEU A 47 20.86 -29.09 19.22
N ARG A 48 21.52 -29.50 20.30
CA ARG A 48 22.06 -30.85 20.44
C ARG A 48 20.97 -31.91 20.23
N LYS A 49 19.83 -31.80 20.91
CA LYS A 49 18.74 -32.76 20.81
C LYS A 49 18.17 -32.86 19.39
N LEU A 50 18.05 -31.71 18.71
CA LEU A 50 17.59 -31.66 17.33
C LEU A 50 18.62 -32.27 16.35
N LEU A 51 19.92 -32.09 16.57
CA LEU A 51 20.98 -32.69 15.74
C LEU A 51 21.11 -34.20 15.95
N GLU A 52 20.87 -34.70 17.15
CA GLU A 52 20.84 -36.14 17.46
C GLU A 52 19.69 -36.85 16.70
N SER A 53 18.63 -36.13 16.37
CA SER A 53 17.43 -36.63 15.69
C SER A 53 17.19 -35.92 14.35
N ALA A 54 18.24 -35.50 13.65
CA ALA A 54 18.17 -34.75 12.41
C ALA A 54 17.26 -35.43 11.37
N GLY A 55 16.39 -34.65 10.71
CA GLY A 55 15.42 -35.12 9.72
C GLY A 55 14.13 -35.68 10.31
N THR A 56 14.05 -35.96 11.62
CA THR A 56 12.85 -36.46 12.29
C THR A 56 12.21 -35.39 13.18
N VAL A 57 10.90 -35.49 13.43
CA VAL A 57 10.21 -34.57 14.33
C VAL A 57 10.50 -34.98 15.78
N VAL A 58 11.08 -34.06 16.57
CA VAL A 58 11.29 -34.21 18.00
C VAL A 58 10.07 -33.59 18.72
N ALA A 59 9.38 -34.40 19.52
CA ALA A 59 8.19 -33.94 20.23
C ALA A 59 8.57 -32.89 21.29
N ARG A 60 7.62 -32.02 21.64
CA ARG A 60 7.85 -31.00 22.68
C ARG A 60 8.16 -31.63 24.02
N GLU A 61 7.50 -32.73 24.34
CA GLU A 61 7.70 -33.54 25.55
C GLU A 61 9.11 -34.15 25.62
N ASP A 62 9.67 -34.60 24.47
CA ASP A 62 11.02 -35.15 24.39
C ASP A 62 12.10 -34.06 24.60
N ILE A 63 11.83 -32.86 24.14
CA ILE A 63 12.72 -31.72 24.40
C ILE A 63 12.61 -31.30 25.85
N HIS A 64 11.40 -31.32 26.42
CA HIS A 64 11.21 -31.07 27.86
C HIS A 64 12.01 -32.00 28.74
N ALA A 65 11.85 -33.31 28.52
CA ALA A 65 12.56 -34.32 29.30
C ALA A 65 14.09 -34.22 29.19
N ALA A 66 14.60 -33.68 28.08
CA ALA A 66 16.03 -33.49 27.86
C ALA A 66 16.61 -32.20 28.49
N LEU A 67 15.80 -31.19 28.76
CA LEU A 67 16.24 -29.87 29.23
C LEU A 67 15.98 -29.63 30.72
N TRP A 68 14.89 -30.18 31.29
CA TRP A 68 14.48 -29.93 32.67
C TRP A 68 14.28 -31.24 33.47
N PRO A 69 14.88 -31.36 34.65
CA PRO A 69 14.57 -32.44 35.59
C PRO A 69 13.11 -32.41 36.03
N ALA A 70 12.57 -33.55 36.40
CA ALA A 70 11.16 -33.74 36.72
C ALA A 70 10.58 -32.85 37.86
N ASP A 71 11.44 -32.17 38.62
CA ASP A 71 11.07 -31.38 39.80
C ASP A 71 11.10 -29.83 39.52
N THR A 72 11.16 -29.37 38.25
CA THR A 72 11.31 -27.95 37.95
C THR A 72 9.97 -27.35 37.53
N PHE A 73 9.41 -26.47 38.37
CA PHE A 73 8.20 -25.67 38.02
C PHE A 73 8.58 -24.44 37.18
N VAL A 74 8.52 -24.53 35.88
CA VAL A 74 8.65 -23.39 34.94
C VAL A 74 7.54 -23.47 33.88
N ASP A 75 7.09 -22.32 33.40
CA ASP A 75 6.24 -22.25 32.21
C ASP A 75 7.02 -22.75 31.00
N PHE A 76 6.84 -24.03 30.71
CA PHE A 76 7.59 -24.78 29.71
C PHE A 76 7.42 -24.21 28.31
N ASP A 77 6.19 -23.92 27.89
CA ASP A 77 5.91 -23.47 26.51
C ASP A 77 6.57 -22.13 26.22
N THR A 78 6.53 -21.21 27.16
CA THR A 78 7.21 -19.90 27.03
C THR A 78 8.72 -20.05 27.01
N SER A 79 9.29 -20.93 27.86
CA SER A 79 10.72 -21.16 27.94
C SER A 79 11.30 -21.84 26.69
N LEU A 80 10.62 -22.87 26.17
CA LEU A 80 11.01 -23.56 24.94
C LEU A 80 10.91 -22.64 23.72
N ASN A 81 9.82 -21.90 23.59
CA ASN A 81 9.65 -20.96 22.47
C ASN A 81 10.74 -19.88 22.50
N THR A 82 11.12 -19.40 23.67
CA THR A 82 12.22 -18.44 23.85
C THR A 82 13.55 -19.05 23.47
N ALA A 83 13.85 -20.29 23.87
CA ALA A 83 15.07 -20.99 23.51
C ALA A 83 15.17 -21.23 21.98
N ILE A 84 14.08 -21.65 21.33
CA ILE A 84 14.01 -21.81 19.87
C ILE A 84 14.20 -20.48 19.14
N LYS A 85 13.58 -19.39 19.62
CA LYS A 85 13.73 -18.05 19.04
C LYS A 85 15.20 -17.60 19.07
N ARG A 86 15.85 -17.71 20.23
CA ARG A 86 17.28 -17.36 20.37
C ARG A 86 18.20 -18.26 19.52
N LEU A 87 17.86 -19.54 19.41
CA LEU A 87 18.60 -20.46 18.56
C LEU A 87 18.51 -20.07 17.10
N ARG A 88 17.32 -19.71 16.61
CA ARG A 88 17.12 -19.19 15.25
C ARG A 88 17.91 -17.91 15.01
N GLU A 89 17.89 -16.98 15.95
CA GLU A 89 18.68 -15.73 15.85
C GLU A 89 20.18 -16.02 15.66
N VAL A 90 20.75 -16.96 16.42
CA VAL A 90 22.17 -17.33 16.32
C VAL A 90 22.48 -18.07 15.01
N LEU A 91 21.58 -18.92 14.53
CA LEU A 91 21.73 -19.64 13.27
C LEU A 91 21.41 -18.78 12.03
N GLY A 92 20.78 -17.61 12.21
CA GLY A 92 20.26 -16.81 11.11
C GLY A 92 19.07 -17.47 10.42
N ASP A 93 18.22 -18.16 11.17
CA ASP A 93 17.05 -18.92 10.69
C ASP A 93 15.74 -18.19 10.96
N SER A 94 14.72 -18.44 10.15
CA SER A 94 13.38 -17.83 10.28
C SER A 94 12.31 -18.89 10.54
N ALA A 95 11.29 -18.54 11.33
CA ALA A 95 10.16 -19.41 11.59
C ALA A 95 9.25 -19.57 10.35
N ASP A 96 9.17 -18.54 9.51
CA ASP A 96 8.28 -18.49 8.34
C ASP A 96 8.92 -19.16 7.10
N ASN A 97 10.27 -19.20 7.05
CA ASN A 97 11.01 -19.88 5.99
C ASN A 97 12.23 -20.58 6.58
N PRO A 98 12.05 -21.72 7.29
CA PRO A 98 13.09 -22.36 8.05
C PRO A 98 14.12 -23.07 7.15
N VAL A 99 15.41 -22.78 7.40
CA VAL A 99 16.55 -23.46 6.77
C VAL A 99 17.08 -24.57 7.67
N PHE A 100 17.05 -24.36 8.99
CA PHE A 100 17.60 -25.28 9.99
C PHE A 100 16.52 -25.89 10.87
N ILE A 101 15.57 -25.08 11.39
CA ILE A 101 14.60 -25.54 12.39
C ILE A 101 13.18 -25.26 11.93
N GLU A 102 12.49 -26.31 11.53
CA GLU A 102 11.06 -26.26 11.20
C GLU A 102 10.21 -26.42 12.46
N THR A 103 9.16 -25.61 12.57
CA THR A 103 8.10 -25.84 13.56
C THR A 103 7.01 -26.71 12.93
N VAL A 104 6.79 -27.89 13.49
CA VAL A 104 5.67 -28.77 13.10
C VAL A 104 4.51 -28.52 14.05
N PRO A 105 3.43 -27.87 13.60
CA PRO A 105 2.32 -27.45 14.47
C PRO A 105 1.76 -28.62 15.30
N ARG A 106 1.58 -28.40 16.59
CA ARG A 106 1.06 -29.37 17.58
C ARG A 106 1.89 -30.65 17.78
N ARG A 107 3.07 -30.78 17.12
CA ARG A 107 3.90 -31.99 17.17
C ARG A 107 5.30 -31.75 17.72
N GLY A 108 5.93 -30.62 17.43
CA GLY A 108 7.28 -30.34 17.88
C GLY A 108 8.15 -29.59 16.87
N TYR A 109 9.44 -29.95 16.82
CA TYR A 109 10.43 -29.30 15.94
C TYR A 109 11.23 -30.33 15.16
N ARG A 110 11.67 -29.98 13.95
CA ARG A 110 12.49 -30.83 13.08
C ARG A 110 13.71 -30.08 12.59
N PHE A 111 14.87 -30.74 12.62
CA PHE A 111 16.10 -30.19 12.02
C PHE A 111 16.14 -30.58 10.52
N LEU A 112 16.24 -29.59 9.64
CA LEU A 112 16.09 -29.77 8.20
C LEU A 112 17.42 -30.00 7.47
N ALA A 113 18.50 -29.34 7.91
CA ALA A 113 19.78 -29.39 7.22
C ALA A 113 20.46 -30.75 7.39
N PRO A 114 21.22 -31.25 6.39
CA PRO A 114 22.02 -32.46 6.51
C PRO A 114 23.07 -32.33 7.63
N VAL A 115 23.17 -33.34 8.51
CA VAL A 115 24.10 -33.38 9.64
C VAL A 115 25.15 -34.49 9.44
N GLN A 116 26.41 -34.12 9.60
CA GLN A 116 27.53 -35.03 9.60
C GLN A 116 28.06 -35.21 11.03
N VAL A 117 28.19 -36.44 11.47
CA VAL A 117 28.80 -36.77 12.77
C VAL A 117 30.27 -37.04 12.55
N ILE A 118 31.14 -36.26 13.20
CA ILE A 118 32.62 -36.43 13.14
C ILE A 118 33.06 -37.23 14.37
N GLN A 119 33.49 -38.46 14.18
CA GLN A 119 34.11 -39.27 15.21
C GLN A 119 35.65 -39.21 15.05
N ASN A 120 36.35 -38.90 16.10
CA ASN A 120 37.83 -38.94 16.12
C ASN A 120 38.30 -40.40 16.15
N GLY A 121 38.58 -40.94 14.98
CA GLY A 121 39.21 -42.24 14.82
C GLY A 121 40.30 -42.15 13.76
N SER A 122 41.54 -42.34 14.19
CA SER A 122 42.75 -42.33 13.34
C SER A 122 42.72 -43.48 12.34
N HIS A 123 42.80 -43.20 11.06
CA HIS A 123 43.28 -44.18 10.07
C HIS A 123 44.37 -43.55 9.23
N SER A 124 45.60 -44.06 9.42
CA SER A 124 46.75 -43.88 8.53
C SER A 124 46.50 -44.69 7.23
N PRO A 125 46.83 -44.17 6.06
CA PRO A 125 46.73 -44.95 4.81
C PRO A 125 47.92 -45.88 4.66
N VAL A 126 47.68 -47.17 4.53
CA VAL A 126 48.66 -48.17 4.09
C VAL A 126 48.80 -48.05 2.57
N GLN A 127 50.01 -47.70 2.12
CA GLN A 127 50.39 -47.75 0.71
C GLN A 127 50.70 -49.19 0.30
N TYR A 128 49.95 -49.75 -0.60
CA TYR A 128 50.36 -50.90 -1.42
C TYR A 128 50.80 -50.41 -2.80
N ALA A 129 52.09 -50.53 -3.07
CA ALA A 129 52.64 -50.37 -4.40
C ALA A 129 52.41 -51.66 -5.20
N VAL A 130 51.60 -51.60 -6.23
CA VAL A 130 51.44 -52.64 -7.25
C VAL A 130 52.02 -52.11 -8.57
N ASN A 131 53.16 -52.66 -8.97
CA ASN A 131 53.74 -52.47 -10.29
C ASN A 131 52.92 -53.24 -11.33
N LEU A 132 52.22 -52.51 -12.23
CA LEU A 132 51.61 -53.07 -13.41
C LEU A 132 52.11 -52.36 -14.66
N SER A 133 52.72 -53.16 -15.53
CA SER A 133 53.16 -52.78 -16.90
C SER A 133 51.99 -52.35 -17.77
N PRO A 134 52.07 -51.32 -18.63
CA PRO A 134 50.95 -50.78 -19.37
C PRO A 134 50.57 -51.67 -20.55
N THR A 135 49.34 -52.20 -20.56
CA THR A 135 48.71 -52.84 -21.74
C THR A 135 48.00 -51.78 -22.61
N PRO A 136 47.84 -52.02 -23.93
CA PRO A 136 47.38 -50.99 -24.89
C PRO A 136 45.92 -50.55 -24.77
N PHE A 137 45.15 -51.06 -23.78
CA PHE A 137 43.76 -50.67 -23.54
C PHE A 137 43.63 -49.39 -22.67
N ALA A 138 44.73 -48.81 -22.16
CA ALA A 138 44.70 -47.65 -21.25
C ALA A 138 44.28 -46.31 -21.90
N ARG A 139 44.47 -46.18 -23.22
CA ARG A 139 44.12 -44.91 -23.94
C ARG A 139 42.64 -44.69 -24.15
N PHE A 140 41.81 -45.74 -24.11
CA PHE A 140 40.34 -45.58 -24.27
C PHE A 140 39.68 -45.26 -22.91
N ARG A 141 40.17 -45.85 -21.81
CA ARG A 141 39.69 -45.55 -20.44
C ARG A 141 40.06 -44.15 -19.97
N SER A 142 41.22 -43.62 -20.34
CA SER A 142 41.63 -42.26 -19.97
C SER A 142 40.73 -41.19 -20.64
N ARG A 143 40.26 -41.42 -21.87
CA ARG A 143 39.31 -40.53 -22.56
C ARG A 143 37.91 -40.57 -21.94
N LEU A 144 37.45 -41.76 -21.50
CA LEU A 144 36.16 -41.89 -20.80
C LEU A 144 36.20 -41.29 -19.41
N VAL A 145 37.32 -41.44 -18.66
CA VAL A 145 37.50 -40.79 -17.35
C VAL A 145 37.64 -39.30 -17.51
N ALA A 146 38.36 -38.79 -18.48
CA ALA A 146 38.44 -37.34 -18.77
C ALA A 146 37.09 -36.76 -19.19
N ALA A 147 36.29 -37.47 -20.01
CA ALA A 147 34.97 -37.07 -20.39
C ALA A 147 33.99 -37.08 -19.19
N SER A 148 34.09 -38.12 -18.33
CA SER A 148 33.29 -38.21 -17.10
C SER A 148 33.66 -37.08 -16.11
N LEU A 149 34.93 -36.75 -15.92
CA LEU A 149 35.37 -35.63 -15.09
C LEU A 149 34.91 -34.27 -15.65
N PHE A 150 34.95 -34.13 -16.99
CA PHE A 150 34.45 -32.93 -17.65
C PHE A 150 32.95 -32.76 -17.45
N VAL A 151 32.16 -33.82 -17.67
CA VAL A 151 30.71 -33.86 -17.44
C VAL A 151 30.41 -33.56 -15.95
N THR A 152 31.16 -34.16 -15.02
CA THR A 152 30.99 -33.92 -13.58
C THR A 152 31.34 -32.45 -13.21
N ALA A 153 32.40 -31.91 -13.82
CA ALA A 153 32.79 -30.51 -13.60
C ALA A 153 31.72 -29.54 -14.18
N VAL A 154 31.17 -29.85 -15.37
CA VAL A 154 30.09 -29.06 -15.98
C VAL A 154 28.81 -29.15 -15.13
N VAL A 155 28.45 -30.36 -14.66
CA VAL A 155 27.28 -30.56 -13.78
C VAL A 155 27.51 -29.88 -12.43
N ALA A 156 28.71 -29.98 -11.86
CA ALA A 156 29.05 -29.28 -10.62
C ALA A 156 29.04 -27.76 -10.81
N GLY A 157 29.61 -27.27 -11.91
CA GLY A 157 29.54 -25.84 -12.28
C GLY A 157 28.10 -25.36 -12.48
N LEU A 158 27.26 -26.16 -13.16
CA LEU A 158 25.84 -25.87 -13.33
C LEU A 158 25.09 -25.89 -11.99
N LEU A 159 25.39 -26.86 -11.12
CA LEU A 159 24.80 -26.94 -9.79
C LEU A 159 25.26 -25.78 -8.87
N ILE A 160 26.50 -25.35 -8.98
CA ILE A 160 27.01 -24.17 -8.26
C ILE A 160 26.34 -22.92 -8.81
N PHE A 161 26.20 -22.78 -10.14
CA PHE A 161 25.53 -21.67 -10.79
C PHE A 161 24.04 -21.61 -10.44
N VAL A 162 23.34 -22.76 -10.42
CA VAL A 162 21.92 -22.86 -10.02
C VAL A 162 21.71 -22.62 -8.53
N ARG A 163 22.73 -22.97 -7.71
CA ARG A 163 22.70 -22.77 -6.23
C ARG A 163 23.37 -21.49 -5.74
N SER A 164 23.97 -20.71 -6.63
CA SER A 164 24.46 -19.37 -6.25
C SER A 164 23.28 -18.56 -5.73
N PRO A 165 23.34 -18.02 -4.51
CA PRO A 165 22.26 -17.19 -3.99
C PRO A 165 22.07 -16.04 -4.95
N VAL A 166 20.86 -15.94 -5.55
CA VAL A 166 20.49 -14.78 -6.36
C VAL A 166 20.61 -13.58 -5.44
N ALA A 167 21.50 -12.66 -5.77
CA ALA A 167 21.64 -11.44 -5.00
C ALA A 167 20.28 -10.71 -5.02
N VAL A 168 19.77 -10.35 -3.85
CA VAL A 168 18.43 -9.79 -3.68
C VAL A 168 18.53 -8.28 -3.82
N PRO A 169 17.62 -7.64 -4.58
CA PRO A 169 17.49 -6.19 -4.62
C PRO A 169 17.34 -5.59 -3.23
N ARG A 170 18.04 -4.50 -2.95
CA ARG A 170 17.95 -3.83 -1.63
C ARG A 170 18.29 -2.36 -1.71
N VAL A 171 17.77 -1.60 -0.77
CA VAL A 171 18.21 -0.23 -0.46
C VAL A 171 19.44 -0.32 0.44
N LEU A 172 20.49 0.42 0.09
CA LEU A 172 21.74 0.48 0.85
C LEU A 172 21.75 1.63 1.85
N ASP A 173 21.23 2.79 1.41
CA ASP A 173 21.18 4.03 2.16
C ASP A 173 20.05 4.93 1.66
N SER A 174 19.68 5.94 2.45
CA SER A 174 18.68 6.95 2.10
C SER A 174 19.16 8.34 2.50
N THR A 175 19.03 9.30 1.58
CA THR A 175 19.40 10.70 1.81
C THR A 175 18.21 11.60 1.53
N GLN A 176 17.86 12.47 2.46
CA GLN A 176 16.82 13.49 2.29
C GLN A 176 17.33 14.61 1.38
N ILE A 177 16.50 15.04 0.41
CA ILE A 177 16.84 16.04 -0.61
C ILE A 177 16.15 17.38 -0.32
N THR A 178 14.90 17.36 0.17
CA THR A 178 14.11 18.57 0.50
C THR A 178 13.76 18.62 1.98
N PHE A 179 13.44 19.82 2.53
CA PHE A 179 13.29 20.05 3.97
C PHE A 179 12.24 21.13 4.30
N ASP A 180 11.17 21.24 3.51
CA ASP A 180 10.17 22.30 3.64
C ASP A 180 8.79 21.81 4.07
N GLU A 181 8.62 20.50 4.23
CA GLU A 181 7.39 19.82 4.70
C GLU A 181 6.16 20.02 3.80
N ILE A 182 6.35 20.55 2.57
CA ILE A 182 5.25 20.76 1.63
C ILE A 182 5.04 19.48 0.80
N GLY A 183 3.79 19.17 0.44
CA GLY A 183 3.45 17.99 -0.36
C GLY A 183 4.16 17.97 -1.73
N LYS A 184 4.77 16.85 -2.08
CA LYS A 184 5.53 16.68 -3.33
C LYS A 184 5.05 15.47 -4.11
N GLY A 185 5.00 15.60 -5.43
CA GLY A 185 4.58 14.51 -6.33
C GLY A 185 5.09 14.67 -7.75
N ASN A 186 4.73 13.71 -8.60
CA ASN A 186 5.06 13.71 -10.03
C ASN A 186 6.56 13.88 -10.29
N LEU A 187 7.41 13.12 -9.58
CA LEU A 187 8.85 13.23 -9.70
C LEU A 187 9.35 12.68 -11.04
N HIS A 188 10.13 13.47 -11.77
CA HIS A 188 10.85 13.05 -12.97
C HIS A 188 12.31 13.47 -12.87
N LEU A 189 13.20 12.64 -13.37
CA LEU A 189 14.65 12.88 -13.33
C LEU A 189 15.21 13.01 -14.75
N HIS A 190 15.99 14.05 -14.99
CA HIS A 190 16.78 14.18 -16.21
C HIS A 190 18.08 14.95 -15.91
N ASP A 191 19.21 14.45 -16.40
CA ASP A 191 20.55 15.04 -16.30
C ASP A 191 20.89 15.61 -14.90
N GLY A 192 20.65 14.80 -13.85
CA GLY A 192 20.97 15.17 -12.48
C GLY A 192 20.06 16.24 -11.86
N LYS A 193 18.93 16.56 -12.49
CA LYS A 193 17.87 17.43 -11.96
C LYS A 193 16.59 16.65 -11.74
N ILE A 194 15.92 16.89 -10.62
CA ILE A 194 14.58 16.40 -10.30
C ILE A 194 13.59 17.50 -10.63
N TYR A 195 12.63 17.19 -11.50
CA TYR A 195 11.46 18.00 -11.79
C TYR A 195 10.28 17.43 -10.99
N PHE A 196 9.52 18.29 -10.31
CA PHE A 196 8.44 17.81 -9.46
C PHE A 196 7.36 18.87 -9.26
N ASN A 197 6.19 18.41 -8.84
CA ASN A 197 5.15 19.28 -8.35
C ASN A 197 5.23 19.41 -6.82
N GLU A 198 5.07 20.64 -6.34
CA GLU A 198 4.82 20.95 -4.94
C GLU A 198 3.39 21.43 -4.78
N GLN A 199 2.68 20.84 -3.82
CA GLN A 199 1.29 21.13 -3.55
C GLN A 199 1.14 21.82 -2.19
N ALA A 200 1.12 23.14 -2.20
CA ALA A 200 0.64 23.93 -1.06
C ALA A 200 -0.90 24.03 -1.15
N SER A 201 -1.57 24.24 -0.01
CA SER A 201 -3.03 24.21 0.20
C SER A 201 -3.94 24.43 -1.02
N ASP A 202 -3.73 25.48 -1.79
CA ASP A 202 -4.55 25.93 -2.92
C ASP A 202 -3.78 25.98 -4.26
N ARG A 203 -2.47 25.73 -4.23
CA ARG A 203 -1.57 25.97 -5.36
C ARG A 203 -0.70 24.76 -5.63
N VAL A 204 -0.64 24.38 -6.91
CA VAL A 204 0.33 23.43 -7.43
C VAL A 204 1.43 24.23 -8.13
N THR A 205 2.67 24.03 -7.72
CA THR A 205 3.84 24.66 -8.35
C THR A 205 4.70 23.62 -9.04
N LEU A 206 5.32 24.00 -10.15
CA LEU A 206 6.27 23.18 -10.90
C LEU A 206 7.68 23.67 -10.64
N LEU A 207 8.52 22.80 -10.07
CA LEU A 207 9.85 23.13 -9.59
C LEU A 207 10.90 22.17 -10.17
N GLU A 208 12.15 22.63 -10.18
CA GLU A 208 13.33 21.78 -10.35
C GLU A 208 14.29 21.92 -9.18
N ILE A 209 15.01 20.84 -8.86
CA ILE A 209 16.06 20.82 -7.83
C ILE A 209 17.20 19.90 -8.30
N PRO A 210 18.50 20.22 -8.02
CA PRO A 210 19.58 19.28 -8.25
C PRO A 210 19.35 17.95 -7.49
N ALA A 211 19.62 16.83 -8.11
CA ALA A 211 19.46 15.50 -7.51
C ALA A 211 20.34 15.24 -6.26
N VAL A 212 21.33 16.10 -6.04
CA VAL A 212 22.19 16.11 -4.84
C VAL A 212 21.68 17.04 -3.74
N GLY A 213 20.53 17.70 -3.94
CA GLY A 213 19.98 18.71 -3.05
C GLY A 213 20.39 20.13 -3.41
N GLY A 214 19.79 21.08 -2.73
CA GLY A 214 20.00 22.52 -2.95
C GLY A 214 18.69 23.30 -2.85
N ALA A 215 18.68 24.54 -3.33
CA ALA A 215 17.46 25.34 -3.38
C ALA A 215 16.62 24.96 -4.61
N PRO A 216 15.32 24.70 -4.45
CA PRO A 216 14.42 24.46 -5.59
C PRO A 216 14.23 25.75 -6.40
N VAL A 217 14.07 25.60 -7.71
CA VAL A 217 13.86 26.70 -8.66
C VAL A 217 12.47 26.55 -9.29
N LEU A 218 11.69 27.63 -9.25
CA LEU A 218 10.37 27.70 -9.85
C LEU A 218 10.47 27.81 -11.39
N LEU A 219 9.83 26.89 -12.12
CA LEU A 219 9.89 26.83 -13.58
C LEU A 219 8.83 27.68 -14.29
N ALA A 220 7.66 27.90 -13.67
CA ALA A 220 6.55 28.62 -14.28
C ALA A 220 5.92 29.58 -13.28
N SER A 221 6.38 30.84 -13.28
CA SER A 221 5.86 31.86 -12.36
C SER A 221 4.56 32.54 -12.80
N SER A 222 4.20 32.44 -14.09
CA SER A 222 3.06 33.16 -14.68
C SER A 222 1.79 32.32 -14.88
N TYR A 223 1.81 31.06 -14.48
CA TYR A 223 0.65 30.16 -14.59
C TYR A 223 0.18 29.71 -13.19
N PRO A 224 -1.13 29.67 -12.91
CA PRO A 224 -1.66 29.37 -11.57
C PRO A 224 -1.47 27.93 -11.11
N GLY A 225 -0.91 27.04 -11.95
CA GLY A 225 -0.57 25.66 -11.58
C GLY A 225 -0.46 24.77 -12.81
N LEU A 226 0.63 24.00 -12.87
CA LEU A 226 0.89 23.01 -13.93
C LEU A 226 1.25 21.67 -13.29
N LEU A 227 0.51 20.64 -13.64
CA LEU A 227 0.83 19.24 -13.30
C LEU A 227 1.86 18.69 -14.28
N LEU A 228 2.92 18.10 -13.77
CA LEU A 228 3.98 17.47 -14.56
C LEU A 228 3.58 16.06 -14.98
N GLY A 229 3.63 15.78 -16.27
CA GLY A 229 3.38 14.46 -16.86
C GLY A 229 4.65 13.74 -17.35
N GLY A 230 5.74 14.47 -17.63
CA GLY A 230 6.98 13.84 -18.10
C GLY A 230 8.02 14.82 -18.61
N VAL A 231 9.27 14.33 -18.72
CA VAL A 231 10.41 15.04 -19.30
C VAL A 231 10.81 14.33 -20.59
N SER A 232 11.08 15.07 -21.67
CA SER A 232 11.58 14.50 -22.93
C SER A 232 12.96 13.86 -22.76
N ALA A 233 13.30 12.91 -23.61
CA ALA A 233 14.57 12.17 -23.51
C ALA A 233 15.82 13.07 -23.63
N ASP A 234 15.72 14.20 -24.32
CA ASP A 234 16.77 15.20 -24.46
C ASP A 234 16.72 16.31 -23.39
N GLY A 235 15.73 16.25 -22.47
CA GLY A 235 15.54 17.21 -21.39
C GLY A 235 15.09 18.61 -21.84
N SER A 236 14.76 18.80 -23.13
CA SER A 236 14.39 20.11 -23.65
C SER A 236 12.93 20.49 -23.45
N LYS A 237 12.06 19.51 -23.11
CA LYS A 237 10.60 19.70 -23.03
C LYS A 237 9.99 18.97 -21.84
N LEU A 238 8.97 19.61 -21.24
CA LEU A 238 8.11 18.99 -20.25
C LEU A 238 6.70 18.82 -20.80
N LEU A 239 6.07 17.68 -20.53
CA LEU A 239 4.63 17.50 -20.69
C LEU A 239 3.96 18.04 -19.44
N VAL A 240 3.04 18.96 -19.59
CA VAL A 240 2.32 19.58 -18.48
C VAL A 240 0.82 19.70 -18.78
N ALA A 241 0.02 19.74 -17.74
CA ALA A 241 -1.40 19.99 -17.82
C ALA A 241 -1.82 21.03 -16.78
N PRO A 242 -2.85 21.88 -17.05
CA PRO A 242 -3.35 22.80 -16.04
C PRO A 242 -3.87 22.09 -14.80
N ALA A 243 -3.49 22.56 -13.61
CA ALA A 243 -3.94 22.01 -12.34
C ALA A 243 -5.31 22.54 -11.88
N ASP A 244 -5.81 23.61 -12.49
CA ASP A 244 -7.05 24.31 -12.13
C ASP A 244 -8.30 23.76 -12.78
N THR A 245 -8.19 22.76 -13.64
CA THR A 245 -9.33 22.15 -14.30
C THR A 245 -10.10 21.25 -13.34
N LYS A 246 -11.31 21.66 -13.01
CA LYS A 246 -12.21 21.00 -12.05
C LYS A 246 -12.64 19.57 -12.47
N LYS A 247 -12.52 19.23 -13.76
CA LYS A 247 -12.91 17.93 -14.32
C LYS A 247 -11.88 17.53 -15.39
N GLY A 248 -11.20 16.38 -15.23
CA GLY A 248 -10.48 15.78 -16.35
C GLY A 248 -11.44 15.30 -17.44
N PRO A 249 -10.98 15.02 -18.66
CA PRO A 249 -9.56 15.05 -19.07
C PRO A 249 -9.00 16.46 -19.25
N PHE A 250 -7.67 16.60 -19.08
CA PHE A 250 -6.96 17.88 -19.13
C PHE A 250 -6.35 18.13 -20.51
N PRO A 251 -6.36 19.38 -21.00
CA PRO A 251 -5.68 19.72 -22.26
C PRO A 251 -4.15 19.61 -22.06
N LEU A 252 -3.51 18.92 -23.00
CA LEU A 252 -2.06 18.77 -22.98
C LEU A 252 -1.35 20.06 -23.42
N THR A 253 -0.31 20.41 -22.70
CA THR A 253 0.61 21.50 -23.01
C THR A 253 2.05 21.01 -22.94
N ILE A 254 2.90 21.47 -23.86
CA ILE A 254 4.35 21.27 -23.81
C ILE A 254 4.99 22.57 -23.33
N MET A 255 5.88 22.46 -22.35
CA MET A 255 6.74 23.54 -21.88
C MET A 255 8.15 23.33 -22.44
N ASP A 256 8.67 24.30 -23.13
CA ASP A 256 10.07 24.29 -23.60
C ASP A 256 11.02 24.77 -22.49
N LEU A 257 12.13 24.06 -22.29
CA LEU A 257 13.19 24.43 -21.36
C LEU A 257 14.42 25.00 -22.12
N PRO A 258 15.10 26.01 -21.54
CA PRO A 258 14.84 26.70 -20.28
C PRO A 258 13.89 27.91 -20.41
N SER A 259 13.31 28.17 -21.58
CA SER A 259 12.54 29.40 -21.86
C SER A 259 11.27 29.49 -21.03
N GLY A 260 10.69 28.34 -20.61
CA GLY A 260 9.40 28.27 -19.94
C GLY A 260 8.22 28.57 -20.86
N SER A 261 8.44 28.65 -22.20
CA SER A 261 7.36 28.91 -23.15
C SER A 261 6.39 27.72 -23.21
N LEU A 262 5.09 28.02 -23.24
CA LEU A 262 4.03 27.00 -23.25
C LEU A 262 3.43 26.91 -24.65
N GLN A 263 3.32 25.69 -25.16
CA GLN A 263 2.69 25.36 -26.43
C GLN A 263 1.57 24.35 -26.21
N SER A 264 0.32 24.74 -26.47
CA SER A 264 -0.80 23.81 -26.41
C SER A 264 -0.71 22.78 -27.54
N VAL A 265 -0.89 21.51 -27.19
CA VAL A 265 -0.95 20.41 -28.17
C VAL A 265 -2.41 20.19 -28.55
N ASN A 266 -2.78 20.68 -29.73
CA ASN A 266 -4.17 20.69 -30.18
C ASN A 266 -4.76 19.27 -30.26
N GLY A 267 -5.99 19.13 -29.73
CA GLY A 267 -6.79 17.92 -29.82
C GLY A 267 -6.40 16.80 -28.84
N ILE A 268 -5.44 17.01 -27.95
CA ILE A 268 -5.16 16.05 -26.88
C ILE A 268 -5.72 16.56 -25.56
N GLU A 269 -6.72 15.80 -25.07
CA GLU A 269 -7.21 15.85 -23.71
C GLU A 269 -6.92 14.49 -23.06
N CYS A 270 -6.37 14.45 -21.85
CA CYS A 270 -5.90 13.24 -21.20
C CYS A 270 -6.09 13.27 -19.69
N ASN A 271 -6.11 12.08 -19.08
CA ASN A 271 -6.07 11.90 -17.64
C ASN A 271 -4.67 11.50 -17.16
N ASP A 272 -3.88 10.92 -18.06
CA ASP A 272 -2.48 10.57 -17.82
C ASP A 272 -1.69 10.65 -19.13
N ILE A 273 -0.38 10.89 -19.00
CA ILE A 273 0.48 11.17 -20.15
C ILE A 273 1.94 10.80 -19.87
N SER A 274 2.65 10.36 -20.90
CA SER A 274 4.10 10.11 -20.82
C SER A 274 4.76 10.24 -22.20
N TRP A 275 6.09 10.44 -22.22
CA TRP A 275 6.90 10.26 -23.42
C TRP A 275 7.13 8.76 -23.67
N THR A 276 7.14 8.38 -24.94
CA THR A 276 7.63 7.06 -25.36
C THR A 276 9.15 7.11 -25.56
N PRO A 277 9.86 5.95 -25.54
CA PRO A 277 11.30 5.92 -25.77
C PRO A 277 11.75 6.48 -27.14
N ASP A 278 10.88 6.47 -28.15
CA ASP A 278 11.12 6.99 -29.49
C ASP A 278 10.67 8.47 -29.66
N GLY A 279 10.31 9.16 -28.57
CA GLY A 279 9.98 10.58 -28.54
C GLY A 279 8.57 10.93 -28.99
N ARG A 280 7.67 9.95 -29.11
CA ARG A 280 6.23 10.16 -29.28
C ARG A 280 5.53 10.39 -27.95
N ILE A 281 4.23 10.67 -28.00
CA ILE A 281 3.39 10.90 -26.82
C ILE A 281 2.41 9.74 -26.67
N ILE A 282 2.41 9.08 -25.49
CA ILE A 282 1.37 8.16 -25.07
C ILE A 282 0.48 8.84 -24.05
N PHE A 283 -0.84 8.72 -24.20
CA PHE A 283 -1.79 9.34 -23.29
C PHE A 283 -3.03 8.47 -23.07
N ALA A 284 -3.66 8.64 -21.92
CA ALA A 284 -4.88 7.94 -21.55
C ALA A 284 -6.08 8.90 -21.49
N ARG A 285 -7.22 8.46 -22.01
CA ARG A 285 -8.55 9.04 -21.78
C ARG A 285 -9.40 8.00 -21.06
N ASP A 286 -9.56 8.14 -19.76
CA ASP A 286 -10.20 7.15 -18.90
C ASP A 286 -9.53 5.76 -19.06
N ARG A 287 -10.21 4.84 -19.74
CA ARG A 287 -9.72 3.46 -19.98
C ARG A 287 -9.00 3.25 -21.31
N ASP A 288 -9.02 4.22 -22.19
CA ASP A 288 -8.48 4.12 -23.53
C ASP A 288 -7.09 4.73 -23.62
N ILE A 289 -6.14 3.98 -24.16
CA ILE A 289 -4.75 4.42 -24.37
C ILE A 289 -4.54 4.75 -25.84
N PHE A 290 -3.96 5.92 -26.07
CA PHE A 290 -3.67 6.48 -27.38
C PHE A 290 -2.18 6.77 -27.56
N LEU A 291 -1.74 6.78 -28.80
CA LEU A 291 -0.41 7.20 -29.22
C LEU A 291 -0.54 8.32 -30.24
N SER A 292 0.36 9.31 -30.19
CA SER A 292 0.47 10.39 -31.17
C SER A 292 1.92 10.74 -31.42
N ASP A 293 2.20 11.49 -32.49
CA ASP A 293 3.47 12.15 -32.66
C ASP A 293 3.67 13.25 -31.60
N ALA A 294 4.90 13.76 -31.47
CA ALA A 294 5.25 14.75 -30.46
C ALA A 294 4.49 16.09 -30.59
N ASP A 295 3.96 16.39 -31.77
CA ASP A 295 3.15 17.57 -32.06
C ASP A 295 1.65 17.34 -31.86
N GLY A 296 1.25 16.13 -31.44
CA GLY A 296 -0.15 15.71 -31.27
C GLY A 296 -0.84 15.23 -32.55
N SER A 297 -0.13 15.15 -33.66
CA SER A 297 -0.66 14.59 -34.91
C SER A 297 -0.73 13.05 -34.88
N HIS A 298 -1.39 12.43 -35.87
CA HIS A 298 -1.52 10.99 -36.07
C HIS A 298 -2.02 10.21 -34.83
N GLN A 299 -2.95 10.81 -34.07
CA GLN A 299 -3.53 10.16 -32.90
C GLN A 299 -4.24 8.89 -33.30
N HIS A 300 -3.93 7.78 -32.61
CA HIS A 300 -4.66 6.53 -32.76
C HIS A 300 -4.72 5.76 -31.45
N LYS A 301 -5.83 5.07 -31.25
CA LYS A 301 -6.04 4.22 -30.07
C LYS A 301 -5.28 2.92 -30.24
N ILE A 302 -4.53 2.55 -29.22
CA ILE A 302 -3.78 1.27 -29.20
C ILE A 302 -4.50 0.17 -28.41
N LEU A 303 -5.17 0.50 -27.31
CA LEU A 303 -5.95 -0.48 -26.54
C LEU A 303 -7.00 0.18 -25.65
N SER A 304 -7.91 -0.64 -25.10
CA SER A 304 -8.81 -0.29 -24.01
C SER A 304 -8.53 -1.18 -22.82
N ALA A 305 -8.29 -0.59 -21.65
CA ALA A 305 -8.12 -1.29 -20.37
C ALA A 305 -9.49 -1.59 -19.70
N PRO A 306 -9.52 -2.43 -18.65
CA PRO A 306 -10.77 -2.72 -17.93
C PRO A 306 -11.27 -1.53 -17.07
N GLY A 307 -10.42 -0.56 -16.71
CA GLY A 307 -10.75 0.61 -15.91
C GLY A 307 -9.86 1.81 -16.24
N PRO A 308 -9.97 2.93 -15.50
CA PRO A 308 -9.16 4.12 -15.69
C PRO A 308 -7.67 3.83 -15.64
N VAL A 309 -6.93 4.34 -16.64
CA VAL A 309 -5.49 4.12 -16.80
C VAL A 309 -4.71 5.30 -16.28
N TYR A 310 -3.59 5.00 -15.63
CA TYR A 310 -2.60 5.99 -15.22
C TYR A 310 -1.21 5.37 -15.04
N HIS A 311 -0.19 6.22 -14.96
CA HIS A 311 1.21 5.84 -14.76
C HIS A 311 1.73 4.85 -15.82
N MET A 312 1.65 5.25 -17.07
CA MET A 312 2.07 4.43 -18.22
C MET A 312 3.60 4.47 -18.40
N ARG A 313 4.24 3.29 -18.53
CA ARG A 313 5.69 3.16 -18.72
C ARG A 313 6.03 2.09 -19.73
N PHE A 314 6.82 2.46 -20.75
CA PHE A 314 7.41 1.48 -21.66
C PHE A 314 8.62 0.80 -21.01
N SER A 315 8.84 -0.48 -21.36
CA SER A 315 10.11 -1.14 -21.07
C SER A 315 11.25 -0.44 -21.83
N PRO A 316 12.51 -0.49 -21.34
CA PRO A 316 13.64 0.19 -21.98
C PRO A 316 13.89 -0.21 -23.43
N ASP A 317 13.50 -1.43 -23.83
CA ASP A 317 13.55 -1.91 -25.22
C ASP A 317 12.36 -1.46 -26.07
N GLY A 318 11.39 -0.74 -25.47
CA GLY A 318 10.17 -0.26 -26.13
C GLY A 318 9.17 -1.34 -26.50
N ALA A 319 9.40 -2.62 -26.12
CA ALA A 319 8.57 -3.74 -26.57
C ALA A 319 7.30 -3.94 -25.76
N ARG A 320 7.31 -3.55 -24.48
CA ARG A 320 6.20 -3.74 -23.53
C ARG A 320 5.75 -2.41 -22.94
N LEU A 321 4.47 -2.31 -22.66
CA LEU A 321 3.84 -1.19 -21.98
C LEU A 321 3.22 -1.71 -20.67
N ARG A 322 3.61 -1.11 -19.53
CA ARG A 322 2.97 -1.31 -18.23
C ARG A 322 2.26 -0.07 -17.78
N PHE A 323 1.16 -0.26 -17.10
CA PHE A 323 0.35 0.83 -16.60
C PHE A 323 -0.49 0.36 -15.40
N SER A 324 -0.93 1.32 -14.61
CA SER A 324 -1.85 1.09 -13.52
C SER A 324 -3.29 1.22 -14.02
N VAL A 325 -4.17 0.36 -13.51
CA VAL A 325 -5.62 0.42 -13.77
C VAL A 325 -6.34 0.57 -12.45
N GLY A 326 -7.05 1.67 -12.29
CA GLY A 326 -7.90 1.93 -11.13
C GLY A 326 -9.21 1.16 -11.20
N ASP A 327 -9.67 0.71 -10.05
CA ASP A 327 -11.02 0.16 -9.87
C ASP A 327 -11.87 1.16 -9.09
N ARG A 328 -12.87 1.74 -9.76
CA ARG A 328 -13.78 2.73 -9.17
C ARG A 328 -14.66 2.17 -8.06
N MET A 329 -14.81 0.82 -8.00
CA MET A 329 -15.66 0.17 -7.00
C MET A 329 -14.92 -0.10 -5.69
N THR A 330 -13.63 -0.44 -5.79
CA THR A 330 -12.80 -0.78 -4.63
C THR A 330 -11.88 0.37 -4.20
N SER A 331 -11.74 1.41 -5.03
CA SER A 331 -10.75 2.49 -4.90
C SER A 331 -9.32 1.94 -4.77
N GLN A 332 -9.04 0.86 -5.49
CA GLN A 332 -7.75 0.19 -5.53
C GLN A 332 -7.25 0.12 -6.97
N SER A 333 -6.00 -0.23 -7.12
CA SER A 333 -5.32 -0.26 -8.40
C SER A 333 -4.61 -1.58 -8.62
N THR A 334 -4.47 -1.94 -9.88
CA THR A 334 -3.76 -3.14 -10.32
C THR A 334 -2.81 -2.78 -11.47
N ILE A 335 -1.73 -3.55 -11.64
CA ILE A 335 -0.77 -3.32 -12.71
C ILE A 335 -1.06 -4.27 -13.88
N TRP A 336 -1.10 -3.70 -15.07
CA TRP A 336 -1.37 -4.40 -16.32
C TRP A 336 -0.20 -4.27 -17.28
N GLU A 337 -0.03 -5.26 -18.13
CA GLU A 337 0.98 -5.30 -19.19
C GLU A 337 0.34 -5.60 -20.54
N ALA A 338 0.84 -4.93 -21.58
CA ALA A 338 0.54 -5.24 -22.98
C ALA A 338 1.82 -5.14 -23.81
N GLN A 339 1.82 -5.69 -25.02
CA GLN A 339 2.83 -5.36 -26.04
C GLN A 339 2.69 -3.88 -26.43
N ALA A 340 3.76 -3.26 -26.92
CA ALA A 340 3.72 -1.88 -27.42
C ALA A 340 2.68 -1.64 -28.53
N SER A 341 2.31 -2.70 -29.26
CA SER A 341 1.22 -2.70 -30.25
C SER A 341 -0.19 -2.69 -29.66
N GLY A 342 -0.33 -2.80 -28.32
CA GLY A 342 -1.62 -2.91 -27.64
C GLY A 342 -2.17 -4.33 -27.54
N THR A 343 -1.49 -5.33 -28.10
CA THR A 343 -1.92 -6.74 -28.02
C THR A 343 -1.44 -7.43 -26.75
N GLY A 344 -2.04 -8.56 -26.39
CA GLY A 344 -1.59 -9.37 -25.24
C GLY A 344 -1.88 -8.76 -23.87
N LEU A 345 -2.89 -7.89 -23.75
CA LEU A 345 -3.28 -7.24 -22.50
C LEU A 345 -3.61 -8.27 -21.42
N HIS A 346 -2.92 -8.20 -20.28
CA HIS A 346 -3.17 -9.03 -19.11
C HIS A 346 -2.72 -8.35 -17.81
N GLN A 347 -3.31 -8.76 -16.70
CA GLN A 347 -2.93 -8.31 -15.36
C GLN A 347 -1.68 -9.07 -14.90
N ILE A 348 -0.73 -8.36 -14.29
CA ILE A 348 0.45 -8.94 -13.64
C ILE A 348 0.33 -8.87 -12.11
N LEU A 349 1.20 -9.58 -11.39
CA LEU A 349 1.25 -9.58 -9.90
C LEU A 349 -0.05 -10.06 -9.23
N THR A 350 -0.82 -10.91 -9.89
CA THR A 350 -2.08 -11.45 -9.38
C THR A 350 -1.92 -12.32 -8.13
N GLU A 351 -0.71 -12.80 -7.87
CA GLU A 351 -0.35 -13.56 -6.67
C GLU A 351 -0.20 -12.69 -5.41
N MET A 352 -0.06 -11.37 -5.54
CA MET A 352 0.10 -10.45 -4.41
C MET A 352 -1.23 -10.09 -3.74
N THR A 353 -2.04 -11.08 -3.42
CA THR A 353 -3.39 -10.90 -2.87
C THR A 353 -3.44 -10.20 -1.51
N GLU A 354 -2.34 -10.19 -0.77
CA GLU A 354 -2.22 -9.45 0.50
C GLU A 354 -2.12 -7.93 0.30
N PHE A 355 -1.74 -7.48 -0.90
CA PHE A 355 -1.59 -6.08 -1.28
C PHE A 355 -2.56 -5.76 -2.40
N PRO A 356 -3.80 -5.41 -2.08
CA PRO A 356 -4.86 -5.23 -3.08
C PRO A 356 -4.70 -3.95 -3.92
N ASP A 357 -3.81 -3.05 -3.51
CA ASP A 357 -3.54 -1.79 -4.20
C ASP A 357 -2.07 -1.75 -4.66
N LEU A 358 -1.89 -1.88 -5.99
CA LEU A 358 -0.61 -1.97 -6.70
C LEU A 358 -0.56 -0.92 -7.80
N CYS A 359 0.41 -0.01 -7.76
CA CYS A 359 0.50 1.01 -8.80
C CYS A 359 1.94 1.49 -9.10
N CYS A 360 2.00 2.41 -9.99
CA CYS A 360 3.03 3.44 -10.09
C CYS A 360 4.43 2.87 -10.31
N GLY A 361 4.58 1.99 -11.31
CA GLY A 361 5.84 1.29 -11.54
C GLY A 361 6.79 2.00 -12.48
N GLU A 362 8.10 1.71 -12.32
CA GLU A 362 9.19 2.22 -13.15
C GLU A 362 10.16 1.09 -13.51
N TRP A 363 10.70 1.09 -14.71
CA TRP A 363 11.66 0.10 -15.17
C TRP A 363 13.09 0.47 -14.76
N SER A 364 13.89 -0.53 -14.34
CA SER A 364 15.35 -0.31 -14.30
C SER A 364 15.87 -0.07 -15.72
N PRO A 365 16.88 0.81 -15.91
CA PRO A 365 17.39 1.16 -17.23
C PRO A 365 17.87 -0.03 -18.07
N ASP A 366 18.31 -1.10 -17.42
CA ASP A 366 18.74 -2.36 -18.05
C ASP A 366 17.59 -3.35 -18.30
N GLY A 367 16.36 -3.00 -17.91
CA GLY A 367 15.16 -3.83 -18.05
C GLY A 367 15.13 -5.10 -17.22
N ARG A 368 16.06 -5.24 -16.24
CA ARG A 368 16.11 -6.44 -15.38
C ARG A 368 15.14 -6.41 -14.24
N TYR A 369 14.70 -5.24 -13.81
CA TYR A 369 13.76 -5.04 -12.73
C TYR A 369 12.64 -4.08 -13.11
N PHE A 370 11.47 -4.32 -12.56
CA PHE A 370 10.38 -3.37 -12.53
C PHE A 370 10.09 -3.02 -11.08
N LEU A 371 10.28 -1.77 -10.71
CA LEU A 371 9.99 -1.25 -9.38
C LEU A 371 8.54 -0.79 -9.35
N PHE A 372 7.82 -1.07 -8.27
CA PHE A 372 6.42 -0.66 -8.15
C PHE A 372 6.04 -0.41 -6.70
N GLN A 373 4.93 0.27 -6.52
CA GLN A 373 4.38 0.64 -5.22
C GLN A 373 3.23 -0.28 -4.83
N THR A 374 3.17 -0.62 -3.53
CA THR A 374 1.99 -1.22 -2.91
C THR A 374 1.46 -0.30 -1.83
N GLN A 375 0.13 -0.31 -1.64
CA GLN A 375 -0.48 0.37 -0.51
C GLN A 375 -1.41 -0.59 0.26
N ARG A 376 -1.28 -0.58 1.61
CA ARG A 376 -2.13 -1.37 2.49
C ARG A 376 -2.27 -0.68 3.85
N ASN A 377 -3.51 -0.46 4.33
CA ASN A 377 -3.80 0.14 5.63
C ASN A 377 -3.06 1.47 5.87
N GLY A 378 -3.02 2.34 4.87
CA GLY A 378 -2.31 3.62 4.93
C GLY A 378 -0.78 3.52 4.89
N GLN A 379 -0.21 2.33 4.72
CA GLN A 379 1.23 2.11 4.53
C GLN A 379 1.56 1.90 3.07
N SER A 380 2.52 2.67 2.56
CA SER A 380 3.06 2.55 1.22
C SER A 380 4.46 1.96 1.24
N ARG A 381 4.74 1.04 0.31
CA ARG A 381 6.05 0.36 0.17
C ARG A 381 6.43 0.20 -1.27
N ILE A 382 7.73 0.22 -1.52
CA ILE A 382 8.29 -0.01 -2.85
C ILE A 382 8.84 -1.44 -2.92
N TRP A 383 8.56 -2.10 -4.05
CA TRP A 383 8.96 -3.46 -4.37
C TRP A 383 9.75 -3.51 -5.67
N ALA A 384 10.55 -4.54 -5.84
CA ALA A 384 11.23 -4.86 -7.09
C ALA A 384 10.74 -6.20 -7.62
N LEU A 385 10.28 -6.24 -8.86
CA LEU A 385 9.95 -7.44 -9.62
C LEU A 385 11.11 -7.76 -10.56
N PRO A 386 11.84 -8.87 -10.38
CA PRO A 386 12.85 -9.31 -11.35
C PRO A 386 12.21 -9.77 -12.66
N GLU A 387 12.73 -9.30 -13.80
CA GLU A 387 12.18 -9.56 -15.14
C GLU A 387 12.89 -10.69 -15.87
N ARG A 388 14.19 -10.84 -15.65
CA ARG A 388 14.97 -11.90 -16.28
C ARG A 388 15.02 -13.14 -15.39
N HIS A 389 14.60 -14.25 -15.96
CA HIS A 389 14.77 -15.57 -15.36
C HIS A 389 15.16 -16.54 -16.48
N ALA A 390 15.99 -17.52 -16.16
CA ALA A 390 16.24 -18.60 -17.10
C ALA A 390 14.92 -19.34 -17.37
N PHE A 391 14.68 -19.74 -18.61
CA PHE A 391 13.39 -20.33 -19.03
C PHE A 391 12.98 -21.59 -18.23
N TRP A 392 13.92 -22.20 -17.53
CA TRP A 392 13.71 -23.36 -16.65
C TRP A 392 13.53 -23.01 -15.17
N THR A 393 13.63 -21.75 -14.79
CA THR A 393 13.42 -21.32 -13.40
C THR A 393 12.01 -20.76 -13.21
N ARG A 394 11.45 -20.94 -12.02
CA ARG A 394 10.17 -20.31 -11.65
C ARG A 394 10.35 -18.79 -11.71
N ARG A 395 9.32 -18.05 -12.14
CA ARG A 395 9.35 -16.58 -12.07
C ARG A 395 9.75 -16.16 -10.65
N PRO A 396 10.77 -15.32 -10.49
CA PRO A 396 11.16 -14.87 -9.16
C PRO A 396 10.02 -14.03 -8.57
N ALA A 397 9.79 -14.19 -7.26
CA ALA A 397 8.78 -13.42 -6.55
C ALA A 397 9.24 -11.96 -6.41
N PRO A 398 8.30 -10.99 -6.35
CA PRO A 398 8.61 -9.62 -5.99
C PRO A 398 9.29 -9.52 -4.62
N VAL A 399 10.24 -8.59 -4.49
CA VAL A 399 11.04 -8.37 -3.28
C VAL A 399 10.76 -6.98 -2.73
N PRO A 400 10.41 -6.82 -1.43
CA PRO A 400 10.25 -5.50 -0.84
C PRO A 400 11.59 -4.78 -0.75
N LEU A 401 11.67 -3.56 -1.26
CA LEU A 401 12.83 -2.66 -1.13
C LEU A 401 12.73 -1.82 0.13
N THR A 402 11.51 -1.39 0.51
CA THR A 402 11.25 -0.62 1.72
C THR A 402 10.30 -1.39 2.63
N THR A 403 10.56 -1.39 3.95
CA THR A 403 9.84 -2.28 4.88
C THR A 403 9.21 -1.57 6.07
N VAL A 404 9.60 -0.32 6.36
CA VAL A 404 9.17 0.43 7.56
C VAL A 404 8.91 1.90 7.24
N PRO A 405 8.21 2.66 8.09
CA PRO A 405 8.05 4.10 7.93
C PRO A 405 9.38 4.83 7.71
N PRO A 406 9.41 5.93 6.94
CA PRO A 406 8.24 6.61 6.35
C PRO A 406 7.60 5.83 5.19
N ASN A 407 6.37 6.21 4.81
CA ASN A 407 5.74 5.72 3.59
C ASN A 407 6.49 6.25 2.39
N PHE A 408 6.92 5.36 1.50
CA PHE A 408 7.59 5.73 0.27
C PHE A 408 6.65 5.61 -0.91
N TYR A 409 6.57 6.67 -1.72
CA TYR A 409 5.80 6.73 -2.95
C TYR A 409 6.74 6.76 -4.14
N MET A 410 6.38 6.01 -5.19
CA MET A 410 7.21 5.91 -6.41
C MET A 410 7.49 7.27 -7.03
N GLY A 411 8.72 7.43 -7.49
CA GLY A 411 9.20 8.60 -8.20
C GLY A 411 10.03 8.21 -9.41
N ALA A 412 11.28 8.67 -9.49
CA ALA A 412 12.13 8.54 -10.66
C ALA A 412 13.41 7.76 -10.37
N LEU A 413 13.79 6.87 -11.28
CA LEU A 413 15.04 6.12 -11.20
C LEU A 413 16.17 6.84 -11.95
N SER A 414 17.40 6.83 -11.40
CA SER A 414 18.58 7.35 -12.09
C SER A 414 18.92 6.55 -13.33
N ALA A 415 19.52 7.19 -14.34
CA ALA A 415 19.89 6.55 -15.60
C ALA A 415 20.87 5.36 -15.45
N ASP A 416 21.64 5.32 -14.37
CA ASP A 416 22.54 4.19 -14.03
C ASP A 416 21.85 3.12 -13.16
N GLY A 417 20.58 3.32 -12.76
CA GLY A 417 19.80 2.40 -11.95
C GLY A 417 20.24 2.30 -10.49
N LYS A 418 21.15 3.17 -10.02
CA LYS A 418 21.70 3.07 -8.66
C LYS A 418 20.98 3.92 -7.63
N LYS A 419 20.17 4.88 -8.06
CA LYS A 419 19.41 5.76 -7.18
C LYS A 419 17.94 5.78 -7.58
N LEU A 420 17.06 5.67 -6.60
CA LEU A 420 15.63 5.89 -6.76
C LEU A 420 15.24 7.14 -5.96
N PHE A 421 14.75 8.16 -6.64
CA PHE A 421 14.19 9.34 -6.00
C PHE A 421 12.71 9.11 -5.73
N VAL A 422 12.30 9.30 -4.49
CA VAL A 422 10.97 8.97 -3.99
C VAL A 422 10.43 10.12 -3.16
N THR A 423 9.11 10.23 -3.06
CA THR A 423 8.49 11.00 -1.98
C THR A 423 8.37 10.12 -0.76
N ALA A 424 8.90 10.58 0.36
CA ALA A 424 8.68 9.94 1.67
C ALA A 424 7.68 10.78 2.45
N ALA A 425 6.61 10.15 2.93
CA ALA A 425 5.56 10.83 3.67
C ALA A 425 5.28 10.15 5.01
N GLU A 426 5.10 10.97 6.04
CA GLU A 426 4.50 10.57 7.30
C GLU A 426 3.11 11.19 7.39
N PRO A 427 2.04 10.47 6.98
CA PRO A 427 0.70 11.01 7.01
C PRO A 427 0.31 11.39 8.44
N ARG A 428 0.02 12.67 8.65
CA ARG A 428 -0.43 13.22 9.93
C ARG A 428 -1.58 14.17 9.68
N ALA A 429 -2.61 14.01 10.46
CA ALA A 429 -3.78 14.86 10.38
C ALA A 429 -4.16 15.37 11.76
N VAL A 430 -4.72 16.56 11.83
CA VAL A 430 -5.26 17.16 13.06
C VAL A 430 -6.71 17.50 12.83
N LEU A 431 -7.58 16.92 13.65
CA LEU A 431 -8.98 17.31 13.68
C LEU A 431 -9.10 18.66 14.38
N GLU A 432 -9.70 19.64 13.69
CA GLU A 432 -9.88 21.01 14.16
C GLU A 432 -11.34 21.42 14.12
N ARG A 433 -11.71 22.33 15.04
CA ARG A 433 -13.01 22.96 15.16
C ARG A 433 -12.86 24.47 14.97
N TYR A 434 -13.80 25.09 14.25
CA TYR A 434 -13.87 26.53 14.13
C TYR A 434 -14.37 27.13 15.45
N ASP A 435 -13.56 27.99 16.05
CA ASP A 435 -13.92 28.81 17.20
C ASP A 435 -14.34 30.21 16.74
N SER A 436 -15.62 30.52 16.89
CA SER A 436 -16.20 31.81 16.48
C SER A 436 -15.67 33.01 17.29
N SER A 437 -15.16 32.80 18.50
CA SER A 437 -14.62 33.86 19.36
C SER A 437 -13.25 34.29 18.88
N SER A 438 -12.35 33.39 18.59
CA SER A 438 -11.02 33.66 18.03
C SER A 438 -11.02 33.79 16.50
N ARG A 439 -12.08 33.35 15.83
CA ARG A 439 -12.19 33.23 14.37
C ARG A 439 -11.10 32.36 13.77
N GLN A 440 -10.70 31.30 14.46
CA GLN A 440 -9.67 30.37 14.03
C GLN A 440 -10.13 28.91 14.14
N PHE A 441 -9.51 28.05 13.37
CA PHE A 441 -9.61 26.62 13.59
C PHE A 441 -8.64 26.24 14.71
N VAL A 442 -9.15 25.53 15.72
CA VAL A 442 -8.41 25.07 16.89
C VAL A 442 -8.52 23.57 17.05
N PRO A 443 -7.51 22.87 17.61
CA PRO A 443 -7.55 21.43 17.80
C PRO A 443 -8.81 20.96 18.54
N PHE A 444 -9.48 19.98 17.99
CA PHE A 444 -10.63 19.30 18.59
C PHE A 444 -10.26 17.87 18.98
N LEU A 445 -10.80 17.33 20.08
CA LEU A 445 -10.42 16.03 20.66
C LEU A 445 -8.89 15.85 20.82
N SER A 446 -8.22 16.89 21.31
CA SER A 446 -6.75 16.93 21.43
C SER A 446 -6.00 16.79 20.10
N GLY A 447 -6.65 17.16 18.99
CA GLY A 447 -6.03 17.10 17.66
C GLY A 447 -5.73 15.67 17.17
N ILE A 448 -6.64 14.72 17.44
CA ILE A 448 -6.48 13.36 16.91
C ILE A 448 -6.48 13.35 15.39
N SER A 449 -5.76 12.39 14.81
CA SER A 449 -5.80 12.11 13.36
C SER A 449 -7.08 11.34 13.02
N ALA A 450 -8.18 12.06 12.81
CA ALA A 450 -9.48 11.47 12.56
C ALA A 450 -10.39 12.39 11.74
N GLY A 451 -11.34 11.82 11.02
CA GLY A 451 -12.44 12.48 10.33
C GLY A 451 -13.74 11.69 10.48
N ASP A 452 -14.73 11.96 9.64
CA ASP A 452 -16.05 11.33 9.68
C ASP A 452 -16.66 11.39 11.10
N VAL A 453 -16.48 12.55 11.78
CA VAL A 453 -16.93 12.74 13.16
C VAL A 453 -18.42 13.01 13.15
N GLU A 454 -19.18 12.21 13.91
CA GLU A 454 -20.60 12.42 14.10
C GLU A 454 -20.98 12.29 15.58
N ALA A 455 -21.86 13.14 16.03
CA ALA A 455 -22.38 13.12 17.39
C ALA A 455 -23.66 12.28 17.47
N SER A 456 -23.81 11.51 18.56
CA SER A 456 -25.10 10.95 18.93
C SER A 456 -26.14 12.08 19.13
N ARG A 457 -27.43 11.78 18.95
CA ARG A 457 -28.50 12.78 19.03
C ARG A 457 -28.54 13.60 20.34
N ASP A 458 -28.06 13.02 21.44
CA ASP A 458 -27.94 13.69 22.74
C ASP A 458 -26.62 14.48 22.90
N GLY A 459 -25.75 14.47 21.89
CA GLY A 459 -24.45 15.15 21.88
C GLY A 459 -23.40 14.61 22.84
N ARG A 460 -23.66 13.48 23.52
CA ARG A 460 -22.76 12.95 24.58
C ARG A 460 -21.69 12.02 24.08
N THR A 461 -21.93 11.36 22.96
CA THR A 461 -21.03 10.37 22.36
C THR A 461 -20.71 10.76 20.93
N LEU A 462 -19.48 10.53 20.53
CA LEU A 462 -19.01 10.75 19.16
C LEU A 462 -18.60 9.42 18.53
N THR A 463 -18.82 9.27 17.23
CA THR A 463 -18.07 8.36 16.37
C THR A 463 -17.11 9.13 15.52
N TYR A 464 -16.02 8.49 15.12
CA TYR A 464 -15.05 9.03 14.19
C TYR A 464 -14.22 7.91 13.53
N VAL A 465 -13.66 8.20 12.38
CA VAL A 465 -12.76 7.30 11.65
C VAL A 465 -11.33 7.78 11.84
N ARG A 466 -10.47 6.93 12.40
CA ARG A 466 -9.04 7.26 12.57
C ARG A 466 -8.26 7.03 11.30
N TYR A 467 -7.39 7.97 11.01
CA TYR A 467 -6.47 7.90 9.87
C TYR A 467 -5.02 7.65 10.34
N PRO A 468 -4.21 6.94 9.53
CA PRO A 468 -4.49 6.44 8.18
C PRO A 468 -5.20 5.06 8.13
N GLU A 469 -5.43 4.38 9.26
CA GLU A 469 -5.90 2.98 9.32
C GLU A 469 -7.36 2.81 8.86
N GLN A 470 -8.14 3.88 8.76
CA GLN A 470 -9.56 3.90 8.41
C GLN A 470 -10.40 2.96 9.31
N THR A 471 -10.16 3.02 10.61
CA THR A 471 -10.91 2.25 11.61
C THR A 471 -11.93 3.12 12.33
N LEU A 472 -13.15 2.58 12.54
CA LEU A 472 -14.23 3.28 13.25
C LEU A 472 -14.02 3.18 14.75
N TRP A 473 -14.16 4.32 15.42
CA TRP A 473 -14.04 4.49 16.88
C TRP A 473 -15.25 5.23 17.44
N ARG A 474 -15.46 5.08 18.73
CA ARG A 474 -16.38 5.92 19.51
C ARG A 474 -15.65 6.50 20.74
N SER A 475 -16.11 7.64 21.23
CA SER A 475 -15.70 8.21 22.50
C SER A 475 -16.82 9.05 23.13
N LYS A 476 -16.65 9.51 24.37
CA LYS A 476 -17.45 10.62 24.87
C LYS A 476 -17.14 11.89 24.07
N ALA A 477 -18.01 12.92 24.17
CA ALA A 477 -17.85 14.18 23.46
C ALA A 477 -16.56 14.93 23.85
N ASP A 478 -15.99 14.66 25.01
CA ASP A 478 -14.70 15.18 25.47
C ASP A 478 -13.48 14.35 25.01
N GLY A 479 -13.71 13.29 24.22
CA GLY A 479 -12.67 12.37 23.75
C GLY A 479 -12.30 11.26 24.73
N SER A 480 -12.84 11.25 25.95
CA SER A 480 -12.61 10.19 26.94
C SER A 480 -13.34 8.90 26.56
N GLU A 481 -12.98 7.78 27.19
CA GLU A 481 -13.55 6.45 26.97
C GLU A 481 -13.54 6.02 25.48
N ALA A 482 -12.46 6.36 24.76
CA ALA A 482 -12.30 5.98 23.37
C ALA A 482 -12.24 4.45 23.22
N ALA A 483 -13.05 3.90 22.33
CA ALA A 483 -13.12 2.47 22.03
C ALA A 483 -13.20 2.23 20.54
N GLN A 484 -12.41 1.26 20.04
CA GLN A 484 -12.41 0.85 18.65
C GLN A 484 -13.61 -0.04 18.35
N LEU A 485 -14.36 0.26 17.29
CA LEU A 485 -15.54 -0.48 16.84
C LEU A 485 -15.25 -1.44 15.68
N THR A 486 -14.28 -1.10 14.79
CA THR A 486 -13.88 -1.98 13.67
C THR A 486 -12.40 -2.30 13.71
N GLY A 487 -12.04 -3.53 13.36
CA GLY A 487 -10.63 -3.94 13.21
C GLY A 487 -10.03 -3.51 11.85
N PRO A 488 -8.68 -3.64 11.68
CA PRO A 488 -7.97 -3.16 10.50
C PRO A 488 -8.29 -3.93 9.20
N SER A 489 -8.99 -5.06 9.28
CA SER A 489 -9.48 -5.82 8.12
C SER A 489 -10.78 -5.28 7.52
N LEU A 490 -11.41 -4.30 8.16
CA LEU A 490 -12.63 -3.64 7.71
C LEU A 490 -12.42 -2.12 7.77
N ARG A 491 -12.05 -1.53 6.63
CA ARG A 491 -11.98 -0.07 6.49
C ARG A 491 -13.38 0.51 6.66
N ALA A 492 -13.50 1.61 7.37
CA ALA A 492 -14.76 2.31 7.64
C ALA A 492 -14.69 3.77 7.21
N THR A 493 -15.82 4.34 6.82
CA THR A 493 -16.02 5.76 6.53
C THR A 493 -17.51 6.09 6.57
N LEU A 494 -17.86 7.39 6.60
CA LEU A 494 -19.23 7.88 6.50
C LEU A 494 -20.16 7.18 7.50
N SER A 495 -19.83 7.29 8.80
CA SER A 495 -20.59 6.65 9.87
C SER A 495 -21.72 7.54 10.36
N HIS A 496 -22.92 6.95 10.62
CA HIS A 496 -24.10 7.66 11.11
C HIS A 496 -24.81 6.91 12.24
N TRP A 497 -25.13 7.65 13.31
CA TRP A 497 -25.87 7.14 14.45
C TRP A 497 -27.33 6.83 14.13
N SER A 498 -27.84 5.71 14.64
CA SER A 498 -29.28 5.46 14.65
C SER A 498 -29.99 6.50 15.53
N PRO A 499 -31.25 6.85 15.24
CA PRO A 499 -32.00 7.86 15.99
C PRO A 499 -32.11 7.58 17.49
N ASP A 500 -32.10 6.30 17.88
CA ASP A 500 -32.13 5.82 19.28
C ASP A 500 -30.74 5.76 19.95
N GLY A 501 -29.66 6.04 19.19
CA GLY A 501 -28.29 6.02 19.68
C GLY A 501 -27.75 4.62 20.00
N SER A 502 -28.43 3.55 19.61
CA SER A 502 -28.03 2.17 19.95
C SER A 502 -27.07 1.54 18.92
N ARG A 503 -27.08 2.03 17.68
CA ARG A 503 -26.34 1.47 16.53
C ARG A 503 -25.70 2.54 15.69
N ILE A 504 -24.67 2.16 14.93
CA ILE A 504 -23.98 3.00 13.95
C ILE A 504 -24.01 2.28 12.59
N ALA A 505 -24.56 2.93 11.57
CA ALA A 505 -24.44 2.52 10.18
C ALA A 505 -23.21 3.17 9.59
N PHE A 506 -22.45 2.47 8.76
CA PHE A 506 -21.26 3.01 8.10
C PHE A 506 -20.98 2.31 6.78
N SER A 507 -20.26 2.98 5.91
CA SER A 507 -19.69 2.39 4.71
C SER A 507 -18.44 1.62 5.08
N GLY A 508 -18.42 0.31 4.79
CA GLY A 508 -17.31 -0.58 5.10
C GLY A 508 -16.76 -1.26 3.86
N SER A 509 -15.44 -1.44 3.79
CA SER A 509 -14.79 -2.19 2.71
C SER A 509 -13.72 -3.13 3.25
N ARG A 510 -13.72 -4.37 2.77
CA ARG A 510 -12.64 -5.34 2.97
C ARG A 510 -11.66 -5.28 1.81
N PRO A 511 -10.39 -5.65 1.99
CA PRO A 511 -9.40 -5.65 0.91
C PRO A 511 -9.90 -6.35 -0.35
N GLY A 512 -9.81 -5.68 -1.52
CA GLY A 512 -10.27 -6.19 -2.81
C GLY A 512 -11.78 -6.34 -2.97
N ARG A 513 -12.58 -5.70 -2.10
CA ARG A 513 -14.05 -5.76 -2.17
C ARG A 513 -14.64 -4.36 -2.32
N PRO A 514 -15.79 -4.24 -3.02
CA PRO A 514 -16.56 -3.00 -3.05
C PRO A 514 -16.96 -2.53 -1.64
N TRP A 515 -17.30 -1.27 -1.53
CA TRP A 515 -17.89 -0.71 -0.33
C TRP A 515 -19.30 -1.24 -0.13
N ASN A 516 -19.67 -1.52 1.11
CA ASN A 516 -20.99 -2.01 1.49
C ASN A 516 -21.45 -1.30 2.77
N ILE A 517 -22.76 -1.34 3.03
CA ILE A 517 -23.32 -0.81 4.27
C ILE A 517 -23.19 -1.86 5.37
N PHE A 518 -22.62 -1.43 6.49
CA PHE A 518 -22.46 -2.21 7.70
C PHE A 518 -23.18 -1.53 8.86
N LEU A 519 -23.51 -2.34 9.86
CA LEU A 519 -24.11 -1.92 11.10
C LEU A 519 -23.31 -2.47 12.28
N VAL A 520 -22.99 -1.63 13.27
CA VAL A 520 -22.35 -2.05 14.51
C VAL A 520 -23.11 -1.49 15.71
N SER A 521 -23.14 -2.25 16.80
CA SER A 521 -23.69 -1.75 18.07
C SER A 521 -22.85 -0.61 18.62
N ALA A 522 -23.47 0.41 19.19
CA ALA A 522 -22.77 1.48 19.91
C ALA A 522 -21.93 0.94 21.09
N GLY A 523 -22.30 -0.21 21.65
CA GLY A 523 -21.53 -0.92 22.67
C GLY A 523 -20.33 -1.71 22.13
N GLY A 524 -20.15 -1.76 20.81
CA GLY A 524 -19.16 -2.60 20.15
C GLY A 524 -19.68 -4.01 19.82
N GLY A 525 -18.80 -4.87 19.32
CA GLY A 525 -19.13 -6.21 18.87
C GLY A 525 -18.90 -6.40 17.37
N PRO A 526 -19.30 -7.54 16.78
CA PRO A 526 -19.12 -7.80 15.37
C PRO A 526 -19.98 -6.86 14.51
N ALA A 527 -19.41 -6.34 13.45
CA ALA A 527 -20.15 -5.54 12.46
C ALA A 527 -20.96 -6.48 11.55
N ASP A 528 -22.26 -6.18 11.41
CA ASP A 528 -23.22 -6.87 10.57
C ASP A 528 -23.22 -6.23 9.17
N GLN A 529 -22.95 -7.02 8.13
CA GLN A 529 -22.97 -6.54 6.74
C GLN A 529 -24.40 -6.55 6.20
N LEU A 530 -24.97 -5.37 5.92
CA LEU A 530 -26.36 -5.22 5.48
C LEU A 530 -26.52 -5.37 3.97
N THR A 531 -25.52 -4.92 3.19
CA THR A 531 -25.54 -5.01 1.73
C THR A 531 -24.35 -5.81 1.21
N SER A 532 -24.49 -6.38 0.01
CA SER A 532 -23.45 -7.22 -0.58
C SER A 532 -23.60 -7.22 -2.12
N GLY A 533 -22.55 -7.59 -2.85
CA GLY A 533 -22.57 -7.70 -4.29
C GLY A 533 -21.34 -7.13 -4.96
N ALA A 534 -21.44 -6.92 -6.27
CA ALA A 534 -20.40 -6.35 -7.13
C ALA A 534 -20.55 -4.83 -7.33
N VAL A 535 -21.42 -4.19 -6.55
CA VAL A 535 -21.69 -2.74 -6.59
C VAL A 535 -21.15 -2.09 -5.31
N SER A 536 -20.84 -0.79 -5.36
CA SER A 536 -20.48 -0.04 -4.15
C SER A 536 -21.69 0.66 -3.57
N ASP A 537 -21.96 0.39 -2.31
CA ASP A 537 -22.99 0.99 -1.48
C ASP A 537 -22.33 1.89 -0.44
N LEU A 538 -22.67 3.17 -0.45
CA LEU A 538 -21.96 4.21 0.28
C LEU A 538 -22.93 5.16 0.97
N ASP A 539 -22.43 5.83 2.01
CA ASP A 539 -23.04 7.01 2.58
C ASP A 539 -24.44 6.75 3.16
N PRO A 540 -24.56 5.85 4.17
CA PRO A 540 -25.85 5.51 4.78
C PRO A 540 -26.41 6.67 5.60
N THR A 541 -27.72 6.89 5.56
CA THR A 541 -28.43 7.81 6.46
C THR A 541 -29.71 7.17 6.98
N TRP A 542 -30.08 7.43 8.22
CA TRP A 542 -31.21 6.81 8.88
C TRP A 542 -32.50 7.57 8.65
N SER A 543 -33.61 6.84 8.46
CA SER A 543 -34.94 7.42 8.69
C SER A 543 -35.12 7.77 10.17
N PRO A 544 -35.87 8.84 10.53
CA PRO A 544 -36.02 9.27 11.91
C PRO A 544 -36.66 8.25 12.86
N ASP A 545 -37.42 7.28 12.31
CA ASP A 545 -38.01 6.17 13.05
C ASP A 545 -37.06 4.97 13.22
N GLY A 546 -35.87 5.04 12.58
CA GLY A 546 -34.86 3.99 12.67
C GLY A 546 -35.19 2.70 11.91
N SER A 547 -36.22 2.69 11.07
CA SER A 547 -36.66 1.49 10.33
C SER A 547 -35.97 1.29 8.99
N THR A 548 -35.48 2.39 8.39
CA THR A 548 -34.95 2.42 7.03
C THR A 548 -33.59 3.11 6.98
N ILE A 549 -32.69 2.61 6.14
CA ILE A 549 -31.42 3.28 5.77
C ILE A 549 -31.51 3.67 4.30
N ALA A 550 -31.31 4.97 3.99
CA ALA A 550 -31.07 5.42 2.63
C ALA A 550 -29.56 5.44 2.38
N TYR A 551 -29.11 5.05 1.20
CA TYR A 551 -27.71 5.04 0.83
C TYR A 551 -27.50 5.21 -0.67
N GLY A 552 -26.34 5.70 -1.08
CA GLY A 552 -25.94 5.81 -2.48
C GLY A 552 -25.40 4.48 -3.00
N GLN A 553 -25.91 4.03 -4.16
CA GLN A 553 -25.37 2.86 -4.85
C GLN A 553 -24.70 3.28 -6.15
N THR A 554 -23.46 2.81 -6.33
CA THR A 554 -22.67 3.02 -7.56
C THR A 554 -22.53 1.71 -8.31
N ARG A 555 -22.85 1.73 -9.62
CA ARG A 555 -22.68 0.60 -10.55
C ARG A 555 -21.78 1.01 -11.71
N VAL A 556 -21.05 0.04 -12.26
CA VAL A 556 -20.27 0.22 -13.48
C VAL A 556 -20.76 -0.80 -14.50
N GLU A 557 -21.43 -0.34 -15.55
CA GLU A 557 -21.95 -1.17 -16.64
C GLU A 557 -21.40 -0.67 -17.98
N GLY A 558 -20.74 -1.54 -18.74
CA GLY A 558 -20.14 -1.17 -20.02
C GLY A 558 -19.07 -0.08 -19.93
N GLY A 559 -18.43 0.10 -18.76
CA GLY A 559 -17.47 1.17 -18.49
C GLY A 559 -18.11 2.50 -18.07
N LYS A 560 -19.44 2.61 -18.08
CA LYS A 560 -20.16 3.80 -17.61
C LYS A 560 -20.53 3.63 -16.14
N GLN A 561 -20.17 4.60 -15.32
CA GLN A 561 -20.60 4.67 -13.93
C GLN A 561 -21.99 5.29 -13.86
N THR A 562 -22.89 4.66 -13.10
CA THR A 562 -24.21 5.16 -12.74
C THR A 562 -24.36 5.17 -11.23
N VAL A 563 -25.07 6.16 -10.70
CA VAL A 563 -25.36 6.28 -9.28
C VAL A 563 -26.86 6.41 -9.07
N SER A 564 -27.36 5.90 -7.95
CA SER A 564 -28.78 6.01 -7.56
C SER A 564 -28.91 5.87 -6.04
N ILE A 565 -30.00 6.32 -5.46
CA ILE A 565 -30.29 6.18 -4.04
C ILE A 565 -31.17 4.93 -3.82
N GLN A 566 -30.77 4.13 -2.85
CA GLN A 566 -31.47 2.94 -2.38
C GLN A 566 -32.06 3.18 -1.00
N LEU A 567 -33.21 2.57 -0.72
CA LEU A 567 -33.84 2.52 0.58
C LEU A 567 -33.82 1.06 1.08
N LEU A 568 -33.11 0.81 2.16
CA LEU A 568 -33.00 -0.52 2.82
C LEU A 568 -33.95 -0.58 4.00
N ASP A 569 -34.98 -1.40 3.91
CA ASP A 569 -35.83 -1.77 5.05
C ASP A 569 -35.08 -2.76 5.96
N LEU A 570 -34.86 -2.39 7.21
CA LEU A 570 -34.04 -3.17 8.14
C LEU A 570 -34.72 -4.44 8.63
N ALA A 571 -36.05 -4.49 8.67
CA ALA A 571 -36.78 -5.67 9.11
C ALA A 571 -36.75 -6.79 8.05
N SER A 572 -36.97 -6.44 6.78
CA SER A 572 -36.97 -7.39 5.67
C SER A 572 -35.59 -7.56 5.02
N ARG A 573 -34.62 -6.68 5.30
CA ARG A 573 -33.31 -6.56 4.62
C ARG A 573 -33.42 -6.44 3.10
N ARG A 574 -34.47 -5.80 2.60
CA ARG A 574 -34.67 -5.55 1.17
C ARG A 574 -34.39 -4.11 0.82
N SER A 575 -33.61 -3.92 -0.23
CA SER A 575 -33.35 -2.60 -0.81
C SER A 575 -34.29 -2.34 -2.00
N THR A 576 -34.75 -1.12 -2.12
CA THR A 576 -35.55 -0.63 -3.23
C THR A 576 -34.97 0.70 -3.73
N THR A 577 -34.90 0.88 -5.05
CA THR A 577 -34.43 2.14 -5.63
C THR A 577 -35.46 3.25 -5.42
N LEU A 578 -35.04 4.38 -4.88
CA LEU A 578 -35.88 5.56 -4.79
C LEU A 578 -36.11 6.13 -6.19
N ALA A 579 -37.37 6.34 -6.56
CA ALA A 579 -37.71 6.79 -7.91
C ALA A 579 -37.13 8.18 -8.23
N GLY A 580 -36.63 8.34 -9.47
CA GLY A 580 -36.07 9.60 -9.96
C GLY A 580 -34.68 9.92 -9.44
N THR A 581 -33.90 8.92 -9.01
CA THR A 581 -32.52 9.11 -8.46
C THR A 581 -31.41 8.74 -9.45
N ASP A 582 -31.69 8.61 -10.72
CA ASP A 582 -30.67 8.39 -11.75
C ASP A 582 -29.68 9.56 -11.78
N GLY A 583 -28.41 9.31 -11.53
CA GLY A 583 -27.39 10.35 -11.43
C GLY A 583 -27.37 11.12 -10.10
N ILE A 584 -28.11 10.66 -9.08
CA ILE A 584 -28.22 11.31 -7.76
C ILE A 584 -27.60 10.41 -6.68
N CYS A 585 -26.82 11.01 -5.77
CA CYS A 585 -26.12 10.32 -4.67
C CYS A 585 -26.16 11.12 -3.37
N CYS A 586 -25.46 10.58 -2.36
CA CYS A 586 -25.13 11.27 -1.12
C CYS A 586 -26.34 11.69 -0.31
N PRO A 587 -27.25 10.73 0.03
CA PRO A 587 -28.49 11.06 0.73
C PRO A 587 -28.24 11.53 2.16
N ARG A 588 -29.06 12.51 2.64
CA ARG A 588 -29.12 12.92 4.03
C ARG A 588 -30.58 13.08 4.43
N TRP A 589 -31.08 12.21 5.29
CA TRP A 589 -32.45 12.29 5.78
C TRP A 589 -32.60 13.43 6.77
N SER A 590 -33.64 14.27 6.61
CA SER A 590 -33.91 15.33 7.58
C SER A 590 -34.32 14.76 8.93
N PRO A 591 -33.92 15.34 10.07
CA PRO A 591 -34.29 14.88 11.42
C PRO A 591 -35.82 14.78 11.67
N ASP A 592 -36.62 15.58 10.96
CA ASP A 592 -38.10 15.57 11.05
C ASP A 592 -38.77 14.55 10.09
N GLY A 593 -37.98 13.90 9.24
CA GLY A 593 -38.46 12.89 8.28
C GLY A 593 -39.17 13.41 7.04
N ARG A 594 -39.29 14.73 6.88
CA ARG A 594 -40.05 15.31 5.77
C ARG A 594 -39.27 15.27 4.46
N TYR A 595 -37.95 15.34 4.52
CA TYR A 595 -37.08 15.54 3.38
C TYR A 595 -35.93 14.54 3.33
N LEU A 596 -35.47 14.27 2.11
CA LEU A 596 -34.17 13.67 1.84
C LEU A 596 -33.36 14.65 1.00
N LEU A 597 -32.22 15.08 1.51
CA LEU A 597 -31.24 15.88 0.80
C LEU A 597 -30.37 14.97 -0.06
N ALA A 598 -29.90 15.45 -1.21
CA ALA A 598 -29.00 14.72 -2.09
C ALA A 598 -28.21 15.68 -2.99
N SER A 599 -27.28 15.14 -3.76
CA SER A 599 -26.54 15.87 -4.80
C SER A 599 -26.53 15.09 -6.11
N HIS A 600 -26.36 15.77 -7.25
CA HIS A 600 -25.97 15.12 -8.48
C HIS A 600 -24.56 14.50 -8.36
N ALA A 601 -24.24 13.53 -9.21
CA ALA A 601 -22.95 12.83 -9.22
C ALA A 601 -21.74 13.74 -9.53
N ASP A 602 -21.97 14.96 -9.99
CA ASP A 602 -20.94 16.00 -10.19
C ASP A 602 -20.74 16.90 -8.97
N TYR A 603 -21.57 16.74 -7.94
CA TYR A 603 -21.53 17.49 -6.69
C TYR A 603 -21.72 19.00 -6.83
N GLU A 604 -22.37 19.49 -7.88
CA GLU A 604 -22.55 20.95 -8.11
C GLU A 604 -23.87 21.49 -7.57
N ASP A 605 -24.87 20.63 -7.39
CA ASP A 605 -26.22 21.01 -7.01
C ASP A 605 -26.67 20.35 -5.71
N ILE A 606 -27.50 21.06 -4.94
CA ILE A 606 -28.20 20.51 -3.78
C ILE A 606 -29.66 20.26 -4.15
N LEU A 607 -30.07 18.99 -4.01
CA LEU A 607 -31.42 18.53 -4.30
C LEU A 607 -32.16 18.18 -3.02
N LEU A 608 -33.49 18.38 -3.06
CA LEU A 608 -34.38 18.06 -1.96
C LEU A 608 -35.53 17.20 -2.46
N TYR A 609 -35.69 16.01 -1.89
CA TYR A 609 -36.84 15.16 -2.08
C TYR A 609 -37.84 15.36 -0.94
N GLU A 610 -39.11 15.67 -1.25
CA GLU A 610 -40.15 15.77 -0.26
C GLU A 610 -40.99 14.47 -0.23
N PHE A 611 -41.01 13.79 0.88
CA PHE A 611 -41.71 12.50 1.00
C PHE A 611 -43.24 12.61 0.85
N ALA A 612 -43.83 13.72 1.28
CA ALA A 612 -45.27 13.95 1.17
C ALA A 612 -45.76 14.07 -0.29
N THR A 613 -44.97 14.77 -1.11
CA THR A 613 -45.32 15.02 -2.54
C THR A 613 -44.63 14.02 -3.48
N ARG A 614 -43.59 13.30 -3.00
CA ARG A 614 -42.73 12.41 -3.77
C ARG A 614 -42.04 13.10 -4.95
N LYS A 615 -41.66 14.35 -4.77
CA LYS A 615 -41.00 15.16 -5.82
C LYS A 615 -39.64 15.62 -5.42
N TRP A 616 -38.72 15.65 -6.40
CA TRP A 616 -37.45 16.30 -6.31
C TRP A 616 -37.52 17.77 -6.68
N SER A 617 -36.77 18.61 -6.00
CA SER A 617 -36.54 20.01 -6.34
C SER A 617 -35.06 20.34 -6.17
N VAL A 618 -34.52 21.19 -7.03
CA VAL A 618 -33.15 21.72 -6.87
C VAL A 618 -33.29 22.99 -6.04
N ILE A 619 -32.62 23.00 -4.86
CA ILE A 619 -32.69 24.13 -3.93
C ILE A 619 -31.43 25.02 -3.99
N ALA A 620 -30.33 24.54 -4.58
CA ALA A 620 -29.17 25.38 -4.90
C ALA A 620 -28.44 24.79 -6.11
N LYS A 621 -27.84 25.65 -6.94
CA LYS A 621 -27.17 25.29 -8.20
C LYS A 621 -25.82 25.96 -8.33
N ASP A 622 -24.96 25.37 -9.15
CA ASP A 622 -23.69 25.96 -9.58
C ASP A 622 -22.79 26.38 -8.40
N LEU A 623 -22.86 25.64 -7.27
CA LEU A 623 -22.07 25.93 -6.08
C LEU A 623 -20.59 25.53 -6.22
N GLY A 624 -20.23 24.83 -7.32
CA GLY A 624 -18.98 24.10 -7.47
C GLY A 624 -19.03 22.78 -6.68
N PRO A 625 -17.96 21.99 -6.67
CA PRO A 625 -17.97 20.71 -5.95
C PRO A 625 -18.30 20.92 -4.47
N ILE A 626 -19.45 20.41 -4.07
CA ILE A 626 -19.92 20.39 -2.69
C ILE A 626 -19.23 19.23 -1.98
N GLY A 627 -18.73 19.47 -0.78
CA GLY A 627 -18.19 18.44 0.10
C GLY A 627 -19.29 17.71 0.86
N TYR A 628 -19.17 17.67 2.18
CA TYR A 628 -20.11 16.96 3.04
C TYR A 628 -21.30 17.86 3.40
N MET A 629 -22.49 17.31 3.26
CA MET A 629 -23.75 18.01 3.60
C MET A 629 -24.31 17.45 4.91
N GLU A 630 -24.83 18.32 5.77
CA GLU A 630 -25.40 17.96 7.07
C GLU A 630 -26.66 18.81 7.36
N TRP A 631 -27.69 18.20 7.94
CA TRP A 631 -28.86 18.92 8.42
C TRP A 631 -28.58 19.59 9.77
N THR A 632 -29.14 20.79 9.97
CA THR A 632 -29.32 21.29 11.33
C THR A 632 -30.36 20.46 12.09
N ASN A 633 -30.20 20.32 13.42
CA ASN A 633 -31.09 19.48 14.24
C ASN A 633 -32.56 19.89 14.18
N ASP A 634 -32.85 21.15 13.81
CA ASP A 634 -34.21 21.69 13.67
C ASP A 634 -34.79 21.48 12.25
N SER A 635 -34.05 20.79 11.36
CA SER A 635 -34.44 20.53 9.96
C SER A 635 -34.69 21.79 9.11
N LYS A 636 -34.20 22.97 9.54
CA LYS A 636 -34.48 24.22 8.83
C LYS A 636 -33.38 24.65 7.86
N SER A 637 -32.16 24.17 8.09
CA SER A 637 -31.01 24.53 7.26
C SER A 637 -30.13 23.32 6.97
N VAL A 638 -29.36 23.46 5.89
CA VAL A 638 -28.30 22.53 5.48
C VAL A 638 -26.97 23.25 5.64
N LEU A 639 -26.02 22.58 6.28
CA LEU A 639 -24.64 23.00 6.39
C LEU A 639 -23.82 22.19 5.41
N PHE A 640 -22.93 22.83 4.68
CA PHE A 640 -22.05 22.15 3.73
C PHE A 640 -20.76 22.96 3.51
N ASP A 641 -19.75 22.34 2.95
CA ASP A 641 -18.55 23.00 2.47
C ASP A 641 -18.45 22.93 0.96
N THR A 642 -17.61 23.77 0.39
CA THR A 642 -17.25 23.73 -1.02
C THR A 642 -15.80 23.31 -1.19
N LEU A 643 -15.54 22.56 -2.26
CA LEU A 643 -14.23 22.04 -2.63
C LEU A 643 -13.77 22.67 -3.94
N LEU A 644 -12.45 22.82 -4.11
CA LEU A 644 -11.83 23.18 -5.39
C LEU A 644 -12.42 24.45 -6.07
N VAL A 645 -12.95 25.37 -5.28
CA VAL A 645 -13.40 26.71 -5.73
C VAL A 645 -12.35 27.75 -5.32
N GLN A 646 -12.39 28.95 -5.90
CA GLN A 646 -11.46 30.03 -5.58
C GLN A 646 -11.48 30.42 -4.10
N GLU A 647 -12.64 30.29 -3.46
CA GLU A 647 -12.81 30.60 -2.03
C GLU A 647 -13.55 29.45 -1.32
N PRO A 648 -12.85 28.39 -0.95
CA PRO A 648 -13.47 27.28 -0.20
C PRO A 648 -13.96 27.78 1.17
N GLY A 649 -15.16 27.30 1.57
CA GLY A 649 -15.78 27.77 2.81
C GLY A 649 -16.86 26.85 3.32
N PHE A 650 -17.31 27.11 4.54
CA PHE A 650 -18.52 26.53 5.11
C PHE A 650 -19.70 27.47 4.92
N TYR A 651 -20.82 26.90 4.51
CA TYR A 651 -22.03 27.60 4.17
C TYR A 651 -23.23 27.02 4.92
N ARG A 652 -24.23 27.86 5.12
CA ARG A 652 -25.56 27.49 5.63
C ARG A 652 -26.61 27.86 4.58
N LEU A 653 -27.35 26.88 4.08
CA LEU A 653 -28.48 27.04 3.18
C LEU A 653 -29.78 26.89 3.99
N ARG A 654 -30.58 27.92 4.12
CA ARG A 654 -31.88 27.85 4.74
C ARG A 654 -32.91 27.32 3.72
N VAL A 655 -33.63 26.24 4.07
CA VAL A 655 -34.48 25.53 3.14
C VAL A 655 -35.76 26.33 2.77
N SER A 656 -36.30 27.11 3.70
CA SER A 656 -37.61 27.81 3.51
C SER A 656 -37.58 28.90 2.46
N ASP A 657 -36.49 29.62 2.31
CA ASP A 657 -36.33 30.78 1.43
C ASP A 657 -35.08 30.70 0.54
N VAL A 658 -34.38 29.55 0.60
CA VAL A 658 -33.17 29.26 -0.20
C VAL A 658 -32.08 30.31 0.06
N HIS A 659 -32.00 30.85 1.27
CA HIS A 659 -31.00 31.86 1.65
C HIS A 659 -29.70 31.20 2.01
N LEU A 660 -28.60 31.67 1.38
CA LEU A 660 -27.26 31.15 1.55
C LEU A 660 -26.41 32.12 2.41
N ASP A 661 -25.97 31.68 3.57
CA ASP A 661 -25.06 32.40 4.47
C ASP A 661 -23.67 31.76 4.44
N THR A 662 -22.61 32.58 4.37
CA THR A 662 -21.24 32.10 4.61
C THR A 662 -20.97 32.04 6.10
N ILE A 663 -20.61 30.88 6.63
CA ILE A 663 -20.22 30.70 8.05
C ILE A 663 -18.78 31.11 8.24
N VAL A 664 -17.87 30.53 7.47
CA VAL A 664 -16.43 30.81 7.50
C VAL A 664 -15.79 30.43 6.17
N LYS A 665 -14.82 31.23 5.73
CA LYS A 665 -13.90 30.87 4.64
C LYS A 665 -12.79 30.00 5.20
N ILE A 666 -12.46 28.91 4.53
CA ILE A 666 -11.43 27.96 4.97
C ILE A 666 -10.03 28.54 4.68
N GLY A 667 -9.88 29.38 3.63
CA GLY A 667 -8.61 30.00 3.27
C GLY A 667 -7.56 28.95 2.86
N ASP A 668 -6.30 29.20 3.23
CA ASP A 668 -5.14 28.39 2.85
C ASP A 668 -4.93 27.16 3.74
N VAL A 669 -5.97 26.60 4.34
CA VAL A 669 -5.84 25.39 5.17
C VAL A 669 -5.57 24.20 4.28
N ARG A 670 -4.37 23.59 4.40
CA ARG A 670 -4.05 22.30 3.80
C ARG A 670 -4.94 21.25 4.45
N ARG A 671 -5.81 20.62 3.67
CA ARG A 671 -6.80 19.65 4.14
C ARG A 671 -6.33 18.23 3.88
N TYR A 672 -6.53 17.33 4.87
CA TYR A 672 -6.21 15.94 4.75
C TYR A 672 -7.23 15.23 3.83
N TYR A 673 -6.74 14.50 2.82
CA TYR A 673 -7.57 13.76 1.88
C TYR A 673 -7.83 12.35 2.39
N GLY A 674 -9.09 12.08 2.76
CA GLY A 674 -9.60 10.74 2.99
C GLY A 674 -9.97 10.02 1.67
N PRO A 675 -10.58 8.82 1.75
CA PRO A 675 -10.91 8.03 0.57
C PRO A 675 -11.91 8.69 -0.38
N PHE A 676 -12.69 9.66 0.10
CA PHE A 676 -13.72 10.40 -0.66
C PHE A 676 -13.48 11.92 -0.66
N GLY A 677 -12.23 12.34 -0.58
CA GLY A 677 -11.84 13.75 -0.55
C GLY A 677 -11.59 14.28 0.86
N PRO A 678 -11.38 15.61 0.99
CA PRO A 678 -11.14 16.24 2.28
C PRO A 678 -12.45 16.32 3.08
N TRP A 679 -12.49 15.61 4.20
CA TRP A 679 -13.69 15.57 5.05
C TRP A 679 -13.91 16.88 5.81
N THR A 680 -15.19 17.23 5.96
CA THR A 680 -15.70 18.26 6.86
C THR A 680 -16.94 17.76 7.61
N GLY A 681 -17.27 18.39 8.71
CA GLY A 681 -18.44 18.01 9.50
C GLY A 681 -18.82 19.11 10.50
N ILE A 682 -19.66 18.74 11.45
CA ILE A 682 -20.23 19.64 12.45
C ILE A 682 -19.99 19.09 13.86
N ALA A 683 -19.45 19.89 14.74
CA ALA A 683 -19.33 19.56 16.15
C ALA A 683 -20.71 19.55 16.86
N PRO A 684 -20.86 18.94 18.06
CA PRO A 684 -22.12 18.93 18.81
C PRO A 684 -22.71 20.32 19.10
N ASP A 685 -21.87 21.37 19.17
CA ASP A 685 -22.27 22.76 19.37
C ASP A 685 -22.63 23.50 18.08
N GLY A 686 -22.61 22.81 16.92
CA GLY A 686 -22.88 23.40 15.62
C GLY A 686 -21.70 24.08 14.93
N SER A 687 -20.50 24.03 15.53
CA SER A 687 -19.29 24.59 14.94
C SER A 687 -18.76 23.73 13.79
N PRO A 688 -18.25 24.32 12.69
CA PRO A 688 -17.58 23.58 11.62
C PRO A 688 -16.37 22.79 12.10
N LEU A 689 -16.21 21.57 11.57
CA LEU A 689 -15.05 20.71 11.75
C LEU A 689 -14.33 20.51 10.42
N LEU A 690 -13.01 20.44 10.45
CA LEU A 690 -12.19 19.99 9.32
C LEU A 690 -10.98 19.17 9.82
N VAL A 691 -10.36 18.48 8.89
CA VAL A 691 -9.11 17.75 9.14
C VAL A 691 -7.97 18.50 8.45
N ARG A 692 -7.10 19.13 9.23
CA ARG A 692 -5.88 19.76 8.71
C ARG A 692 -4.84 18.71 8.42
N ASP A 693 -4.25 18.76 7.24
CA ASP A 693 -3.09 17.95 6.88
C ASP A 693 -1.82 18.63 7.41
N ILE A 694 -1.13 17.93 8.29
CA ILE A 694 0.19 18.29 8.83
C ILE A 694 1.24 17.22 8.49
N SER A 695 0.99 16.47 7.40
CA SER A 695 1.92 15.46 6.92
C SER A 695 3.24 16.09 6.50
N ASN A 696 4.32 15.45 6.86
CA ASN A 696 5.65 15.77 6.34
C ASN A 696 5.87 14.96 5.07
N GLU A 697 6.12 15.62 3.95
CA GLU A 697 6.34 15.00 2.65
C GLU A 697 7.61 15.57 2.01
N GLU A 698 8.64 14.73 1.91
CA GLU A 698 9.95 15.15 1.43
C GLU A 698 10.47 14.23 0.31
N ILE A 699 11.31 14.76 -0.56
CA ILE A 699 12.02 13.95 -1.55
C ILE A 699 13.23 13.30 -0.89
N TYR A 700 13.38 11.99 -1.09
CA TYR A 700 14.54 11.20 -0.70
C TYR A 700 15.19 10.54 -1.90
N SER A 701 16.50 10.39 -1.82
CA SER A 701 17.29 9.51 -2.69
C SER A 701 17.55 8.20 -1.96
N LEU A 702 17.15 7.08 -2.53
CA LEU A 702 17.45 5.74 -2.05
C LEU A 702 18.57 5.15 -2.90
N ASP A 703 19.70 4.82 -2.27
CA ASP A 703 20.81 4.14 -2.94
C ASP A 703 20.46 2.65 -3.14
N LEU A 704 20.40 2.21 -4.38
CA LEU A 704 19.95 0.87 -4.74
C LEU A 704 21.12 -0.06 -5.09
N GLN A 705 21.00 -1.30 -4.68
CA GLN A 705 21.72 -2.42 -5.25
C GLN A 705 20.73 -3.33 -5.96
N LEU A 706 20.70 -3.24 -7.31
CA LEU A 706 19.94 -4.12 -8.19
C LEU A 706 20.93 -5.09 -8.86
N PRO A 707 21.05 -6.34 -8.40
CA PRO A 707 22.06 -7.29 -8.86
C PRO A 707 21.85 -7.78 -10.29
#